data_81de60328917a74365601f11dd64ece3
#
_entry.id   81de60328917a74365601f11dd64ece3
#
_cell.length_a   1.000
_cell.length_b   1.000
_cell.length_c   1.000
_cell.angle_alpha   90.00
_cell.angle_beta   90.00
_cell.angle_gamma   90.00
#
_symmetry.space_group_name_H-M   'P 1'
#
loop_
_entity.id
_entity.type
_entity.pdbx_description
1 polymer ?
#
loop_
_entity_poly.entity_id
_entity_poly.type
_entity_poly.pdbx_seq_one_letter_code
_entity_poly.pdbx_strand_id
1 'polypeptide(L)'
;MNIIATLTLRHLLGKKKRSIVTMLGIAASTALISAIVLGVFSFFKFFGSMAIQSEGNVHAQFREITREQYVSLTKDKRIASVGICDAEEKVTGVRLLNDKEDRFRTGNIDHVDKNYLSMRVISDYDGVLPKNSSEIAVEEQFLIDNGLEVLKVGDSLTFEQGYRYIDDEIEGLSYLGGDYKSEEQFKAESTETCTVTAILHGNRTTGDWDILRGLDEDYFPDREKAQVLITLKKCDHTAIKQLNSIKAEYGIDKSEYNTEYLISCFAYEDSEGTYRSFFVMMAVALAIVIVTSVILIFNSIGMSLTERMRYLGMLASVGATAKQKRFSIYYEGFVLGAIGIPLGLLIGYIGTKITLAFLGNRIIEANIFAGVEGVSGGVPIVCNLYVMAAIVFFATLTIFISTFIPAIKASKVMPIEALRQNNIVKVKARNLRVNPVIRKIFGYEGELAYKNLKRNGVKGKVITATLAVSVIMFLTTNYFCNSVARANKFELDLPYQIVASCSLSESDKLRNAIGEMDGVDNVYGVSMIQFLFKKAPESTKELANTDIADQKFLLPEFADLSLAGMDVCIVDDKEFDRILEDNGLDKDAYYGDTLRGVLLNDYFHERKPSEVFNDGIIGQALHYDNAMENPPAIEIAGLIKYDGKNSILDLTPKGDIAVYVPTSMYYAKAKEVLPEDKLTVDLGVETTRHKEIHDKIYSLLENDGYHSYYCNDFADSLQVMDTITIMLKTAMYGFTGLLSLISVANIVNTISTGVLLRRKEFAMYKSVGLESGGFKKMLWLETLLYGMKALILGIPISLLLSYLMYRTFDSNLHIFDPDLIMYGIVMASVFGILGICMALSVNKIKNENIIDALKEDAV
;
A
#
# COMPACT_ATOMS: atom_id res chain seq x y z
N MET A 1 29.39 24.10 36.49
CA MET A 1 29.56 23.20 35.30
C MET A 1 30.71 22.23 35.60
N ASN A 2 30.53 20.95 35.34
CA ASN A 2 31.58 19.93 35.61
C ASN A 2 32.79 20.22 34.70
N ILE A 3 34.02 20.27 35.28
CA ILE A 3 35.27 20.55 34.54
C ILE A 3 35.38 19.73 33.26
N ILE A 4 34.99 18.48 33.30
CA ILE A 4 35.00 17.58 32.12
C ILE A 4 34.04 18.04 31.02
N ALA A 5 32.87 18.56 31.40
CA ALA A 5 31.90 19.11 30.46
C ALA A 5 32.44 20.35 29.74
N THR A 6 33.07 21.26 30.49
CA THR A 6 33.70 22.47 29.94
C THR A 6 34.84 22.12 28.98
N LEU A 7 35.68 21.16 29.38
CA LEU A 7 36.81 20.72 28.54
C LEU A 7 36.31 20.03 27.25
N THR A 8 35.28 19.21 27.36
CA THR A 8 34.68 18.55 26.19
C THR A 8 34.09 19.58 25.24
N LEU A 9 33.38 20.59 25.75
CA LEU A 9 32.79 21.67 24.92
C LEU A 9 33.86 22.47 24.18
N ARG A 10 34.94 22.88 24.89
CA ARG A 10 36.07 23.61 24.29
C ARG A 10 36.74 22.80 23.20
N HIS A 11 36.85 21.48 23.38
CA HIS A 11 37.41 20.60 22.36
C HIS A 11 36.53 20.51 21.14
N LEU A 12 35.18 20.40 21.30
CA LEU A 12 34.23 20.41 20.19
C LEU A 12 34.31 21.70 19.37
N LEU A 13 34.39 22.85 20.07
CA LEU A 13 34.52 24.16 19.42
C LEU A 13 35.87 24.35 18.73
N GLY A 14 36.94 23.74 19.22
CA GLY A 14 38.25 23.75 18.57
C GLY A 14 38.34 22.94 17.29
N LYS A 15 37.48 21.94 17.13
CA LYS A 15 37.42 21.05 15.95
C LYS A 15 36.13 21.23 15.12
N LYS A 16 35.76 22.48 14.81
CA LYS A 16 34.47 22.89 14.17
C LYS A 16 34.06 22.03 12.98
N LYS A 17 34.95 21.88 11.98
CA LYS A 17 34.62 21.13 10.75
C LYS A 17 34.08 19.71 11.01
N ARG A 18 34.68 19.05 11.99
CA ARG A 18 34.32 17.69 12.35
C ARG A 18 33.04 17.62 13.17
N SER A 19 32.92 18.49 14.17
CA SER A 19 31.71 18.61 15.00
C SER A 19 30.49 18.87 14.10
N ILE A 20 30.63 19.71 13.06
CA ILE A 20 29.59 19.98 12.05
C ILE A 20 29.25 18.69 11.26
N VAL A 21 30.24 17.92 10.80
CA VAL A 21 29.96 16.67 10.05
C VAL A 21 29.24 15.66 10.92
N THR A 22 29.61 15.51 12.20
CA THR A 22 28.90 14.61 13.12
C THR A 22 27.49 15.12 13.42
N MET A 23 27.32 16.41 13.63
CA MET A 23 26.02 17.05 13.85
C MET A 23 25.10 16.88 12.63
N LEU A 24 25.61 17.09 11.42
CA LEU A 24 24.86 16.84 10.18
C LEU A 24 24.50 15.37 10.03
N GLY A 25 25.37 14.44 10.43
CA GLY A 25 25.04 13.01 10.47
C GLY A 25 23.89 12.69 11.43
N ILE A 26 23.89 13.30 12.62
CA ILE A 26 22.78 13.17 13.57
C ILE A 26 21.50 13.81 13.01
N ALA A 27 21.61 15.00 12.42
CA ALA A 27 20.48 15.70 11.83
C ALA A 27 19.85 14.88 10.67
N ALA A 28 20.67 14.34 9.78
CA ALA A 28 20.19 13.50 8.67
C ALA A 28 19.52 12.21 9.18
N SER A 29 20.10 11.58 10.20
CA SER A 29 19.52 10.42 10.86
C SER A 29 18.17 10.74 11.49
N THR A 30 18.09 11.85 12.23
CA THR A 30 16.84 12.30 12.87
C THR A 30 15.82 12.70 11.82
N ALA A 31 16.23 13.31 10.71
CA ALA A 31 15.35 13.67 9.61
C ALA A 31 14.70 12.44 8.97
N LEU A 32 15.45 11.34 8.79
CA LEU A 32 14.90 10.08 8.31
C LEU A 32 13.91 9.43 9.27
N ILE A 33 14.27 9.36 10.56
CA ILE A 33 13.35 8.87 11.60
C ILE A 33 12.08 9.72 11.61
N SER A 34 12.24 11.04 11.54
CA SER A 34 11.14 12.00 11.48
C SER A 34 10.27 11.79 10.25
N ALA A 35 10.87 11.62 9.06
CA ALA A 35 10.13 11.40 7.81
C ALA A 35 9.30 10.12 7.84
N ILE A 36 9.85 9.01 8.38
CA ILE A 36 9.09 7.76 8.52
C ILE A 36 7.93 7.94 9.49
N VAL A 37 8.21 8.43 10.70
CA VAL A 37 7.20 8.53 11.74
C VAL A 37 6.11 9.53 11.36
N LEU A 38 6.47 10.73 10.90
CA LEU A 38 5.49 11.72 10.43
C LEU A 38 4.73 11.23 9.22
N GLY A 39 5.42 10.62 8.25
CA GLY A 39 4.79 10.09 7.03
C GLY A 39 3.72 9.06 7.36
N VAL A 40 4.05 8.06 8.17
CA VAL A 40 3.12 7.00 8.56
C VAL A 40 1.93 7.56 9.33
N PHE A 41 2.14 8.37 10.36
CA PHE A 41 1.03 8.93 11.13
C PHE A 41 0.14 9.87 10.29
N SER A 42 0.73 10.62 9.37
CA SER A 42 -0.01 11.50 8.45
C SER A 42 -0.84 10.69 7.46
N PHE A 43 -0.27 9.62 6.93
CA PHE A 43 -0.95 8.70 6.01
C PHE A 43 -2.17 8.05 6.68
N PHE A 44 -2.01 7.45 7.87
CA PHE A 44 -3.14 6.88 8.60
C PHE A 44 -4.21 7.92 8.93
N LYS A 45 -3.81 9.12 9.34
CA LYS A 45 -4.78 10.20 9.62
C LYS A 45 -5.52 10.65 8.37
N PHE A 46 -4.86 10.68 7.23
CA PHE A 46 -5.48 10.98 5.95
C PHE A 46 -6.52 9.91 5.57
N PHE A 47 -6.17 8.63 5.64
CA PHE A 47 -7.13 7.53 5.41
C PHE A 47 -8.33 7.61 6.35
N GLY A 48 -8.09 7.89 7.63
CA GLY A 48 -9.19 8.07 8.57
C GLY A 48 -10.09 9.27 8.25
N SER A 49 -9.53 10.35 7.73
CA SER A 49 -10.36 11.49 7.30
C SER A 49 -11.20 11.16 6.06
N MET A 50 -10.68 10.28 5.21
CA MET A 50 -11.42 9.78 4.04
C MET A 50 -12.56 8.85 4.44
N ALA A 51 -12.28 7.88 5.30
CA ALA A 51 -13.31 6.99 5.83
C ALA A 51 -14.44 7.76 6.55
N ILE A 52 -14.10 8.89 7.21
CA ILE A 52 -15.13 9.78 7.78
C ILE A 52 -15.97 10.45 6.69
N GLN A 53 -15.35 10.83 5.57
CA GLN A 53 -16.08 11.50 4.49
C GLN A 53 -16.96 10.53 3.69
N SER A 54 -16.51 9.28 3.48
CA SER A 54 -17.30 8.27 2.77
C SER A 54 -18.42 7.70 3.62
N GLU A 55 -18.13 7.32 4.87
CA GLU A 55 -19.09 6.61 5.73
C GLU A 55 -19.61 7.44 6.93
N GLY A 56 -19.02 8.62 7.15
CA GLY A 56 -19.30 9.44 8.33
C GLY A 56 -18.40 9.12 9.52
N ASN A 57 -18.55 9.89 10.59
CA ASN A 57 -17.84 9.70 11.86
C ASN A 57 -18.46 8.54 12.66
N VAL A 58 -18.50 7.37 12.05
CA VAL A 58 -19.11 6.14 12.56
C VAL A 58 -18.02 5.12 12.83
N HIS A 59 -18.06 4.46 14.00
CA HIS A 59 -17.12 3.40 14.34
C HIS A 59 -17.72 1.99 14.14
N ALA A 60 -19.03 1.86 14.33
CA ALA A 60 -19.75 0.62 14.12
C ALA A 60 -21.22 0.90 13.79
N GLN A 61 -21.79 -0.03 13.05
CA GLN A 61 -23.22 -0.13 12.78
C GLN A 61 -23.74 -1.40 13.44
N PHE A 62 -24.75 -1.29 14.27
CA PHE A 62 -25.42 -2.42 14.88
C PHE A 62 -26.82 -2.56 14.29
N ARG A 63 -27.16 -3.76 13.89
CA ARG A 63 -28.46 -4.06 13.28
C ARG A 63 -29.34 -4.85 14.23
N GLU A 64 -30.64 -4.83 14.00
CA GLU A 64 -31.66 -5.53 14.79
C GLU A 64 -31.64 -5.16 16.29
N ILE A 65 -31.44 -3.90 16.60
CA ILE A 65 -31.34 -3.40 17.96
C ILE A 65 -32.76 -3.19 18.54
N THR A 66 -33.04 -3.79 19.68
CA THR A 66 -34.26 -3.58 20.42
C THR A 66 -34.26 -2.24 21.16
N ARG A 67 -35.46 -1.75 21.56
CA ARG A 67 -35.59 -0.52 22.34
C ARG A 67 -34.81 -0.55 23.66
N GLU A 68 -34.78 -1.70 24.35
CA GLU A 68 -34.04 -1.85 25.61
C GLU A 68 -32.51 -1.76 25.39
N GLN A 69 -32.03 -2.38 24.33
CA GLN A 69 -30.60 -2.30 23.92
C GLN A 69 -30.24 -0.86 23.54
N TYR A 70 -31.09 -0.17 22.77
CA TYR A 70 -30.87 1.22 22.38
C TYR A 70 -30.75 2.15 23.61
N VAL A 71 -31.70 2.05 24.58
CA VAL A 71 -31.64 2.83 25.81
C VAL A 71 -30.37 2.51 26.63
N SER A 72 -29.92 1.28 26.58
CA SER A 72 -28.67 0.88 27.25
C SER A 72 -27.43 1.44 26.56
N LEU A 73 -27.41 1.39 25.23
CA LEU A 73 -26.31 1.96 24.40
C LEU A 73 -26.20 3.49 24.60
N THR A 74 -27.31 4.22 24.66
CA THR A 74 -27.30 5.68 24.87
C THR A 74 -26.75 6.08 26.24
N LYS A 75 -26.81 5.20 27.23
CA LYS A 75 -26.31 5.43 28.59
C LYS A 75 -24.91 4.93 28.83
N ASP A 76 -24.35 4.18 27.87
CA ASP A 76 -22.99 3.63 28.01
C ASP A 76 -21.93 4.74 27.98
N LYS A 77 -21.08 4.75 29.00
CA LYS A 77 -20.03 5.76 29.15
C LYS A 77 -18.92 5.68 28.05
N ARG A 78 -18.81 4.56 27.38
CA ARG A 78 -17.84 4.32 26.27
C ARG A 78 -18.31 4.98 24.99
N ILE A 79 -19.63 5.13 24.81
CA ILE A 79 -20.27 5.64 23.60
C ILE A 79 -20.40 7.17 23.69
N ALA A 80 -20.08 7.86 22.61
CA ALA A 80 -20.22 9.30 22.48
C ALA A 80 -21.59 9.68 21.92
N SER A 81 -22.04 8.96 20.89
CA SER A 81 -23.30 9.18 20.20
C SER A 81 -23.85 7.87 19.66
N VAL A 82 -25.17 7.77 19.64
CA VAL A 82 -25.93 6.69 19.02
C VAL A 82 -26.94 7.36 18.10
N GLY A 83 -26.90 7.04 16.81
CA GLY A 83 -27.84 7.53 15.81
C GLY A 83 -28.74 6.40 15.36
N ILE A 84 -30.05 6.66 15.20
CA ILE A 84 -31.04 5.69 14.71
C ILE A 84 -31.29 5.89 13.23
N CYS A 85 -31.31 4.77 12.49
CA CYS A 85 -31.94 4.63 11.20
C CYS A 85 -33.05 3.55 11.30
N ASP A 86 -34.21 3.86 10.80
CA ASP A 86 -35.35 2.91 10.76
C ASP A 86 -35.21 1.97 9.54
N ALA A 87 -34.00 1.46 9.31
CA ALA A 87 -33.74 0.48 8.26
C ALA A 87 -34.10 -0.93 8.78
N GLU A 88 -35.06 -1.55 8.16
CA GLU A 88 -35.52 -2.90 8.48
C GLU A 88 -34.96 -3.95 7.51
N GLU A 89 -35.31 -5.22 7.78
CA GLU A 89 -35.18 -6.30 6.79
C GLU A 89 -35.90 -5.98 5.46
N LYS A 90 -36.91 -5.09 5.51
CA LYS A 90 -37.60 -4.55 4.35
C LYS A 90 -37.10 -3.15 4.07
N VAL A 91 -36.39 -2.98 3.00
CA VAL A 91 -35.92 -1.67 2.56
C VAL A 91 -37.13 -0.80 2.24
N THR A 92 -37.18 0.40 2.83
CA THR A 92 -38.27 1.33 2.66
C THR A 92 -38.14 2.04 1.33
N GLY A 93 -39.15 1.90 0.47
CA GLY A 93 -39.23 2.55 -0.83
C GLY A 93 -40.14 3.78 -0.83
N VAL A 94 -39.85 4.66 -1.76
CA VAL A 94 -40.71 5.83 -2.06
C VAL A 94 -41.08 5.80 -3.55
N ARG A 95 -42.31 6.28 -3.85
CA ARG A 95 -42.76 6.45 -5.23
C ARG A 95 -43.48 7.79 -5.37
N LEU A 96 -42.99 8.63 -6.30
CA LEU A 96 -43.63 9.93 -6.55
C LEU A 96 -44.93 9.77 -7.35
N LEU A 97 -45.88 10.66 -7.07
CA LEU A 97 -47.19 10.70 -7.73
C LEU A 97 -47.14 11.57 -9.01
N ASN A 98 -46.36 11.16 -10.01
CA ASN A 98 -46.26 11.79 -11.31
C ASN A 98 -46.45 10.75 -12.43
N ASP A 99 -46.49 11.20 -13.68
CA ASP A 99 -46.69 10.36 -14.87
C ASP A 99 -45.36 9.82 -15.48
N LYS A 100 -44.24 9.91 -14.74
CA LYS A 100 -42.94 9.38 -15.16
C LYS A 100 -42.94 7.84 -15.07
N GLU A 101 -42.01 7.23 -15.77
CA GLU A 101 -41.77 5.80 -15.67
C GLU A 101 -41.35 5.40 -14.24
N ASP A 102 -41.68 4.18 -13.83
CA ASP A 102 -41.41 3.71 -12.44
C ASP A 102 -39.93 3.81 -12.10
N ARG A 103 -39.01 3.63 -13.04
CA ARG A 103 -37.57 3.76 -12.83
C ARG A 103 -37.10 5.14 -12.34
N PHE A 104 -37.82 6.21 -12.66
CA PHE A 104 -37.49 7.57 -12.25
C PHE A 104 -38.21 8.00 -10.99
N ARG A 105 -39.45 7.54 -10.80
CA ARG A 105 -40.30 7.96 -9.70
C ARG A 105 -40.18 7.09 -8.46
N THR A 106 -39.55 5.90 -8.60
CA THR A 106 -39.34 4.98 -7.49
C THR A 106 -37.94 5.13 -6.96
N GLY A 107 -37.78 5.29 -5.64
CA GLY A 107 -36.50 5.47 -4.97
C GLY A 107 -36.51 4.89 -3.57
N ASN A 108 -35.45 5.19 -2.82
CA ASN A 108 -35.26 4.76 -1.44
C ASN A 108 -35.55 5.90 -0.46
N ILE A 109 -36.14 5.59 0.67
CA ILE A 109 -36.36 6.56 1.75
C ILE A 109 -35.83 6.00 3.07
N ASP A 110 -34.95 6.74 3.73
CA ASP A 110 -34.44 6.43 5.05
C ASP A 110 -35.05 7.34 6.10
N HIS A 111 -35.48 6.74 7.23
CA HIS A 111 -35.97 7.49 8.39
C HIS A 111 -34.88 7.56 9.43
N VAL A 112 -34.43 8.80 9.74
CA VAL A 112 -33.19 9.01 10.49
C VAL A 112 -33.36 10.04 11.61
N ASP A 113 -32.71 9.81 12.73
CA ASP A 113 -32.68 10.77 13.82
C ASP A 113 -31.60 11.85 13.62
N LYS A 114 -31.66 12.89 14.43
CA LYS A 114 -30.69 13.99 14.42
C LYS A 114 -29.26 13.51 14.68
N ASN A 115 -29.09 12.47 15.49
CA ASN A 115 -27.75 11.94 15.80
C ASN A 115 -27.17 11.22 14.58
N TYR A 116 -27.97 10.42 13.87
CA TYR A 116 -27.58 9.78 12.62
C TYR A 116 -27.07 10.83 11.62
N LEU A 117 -27.85 11.89 11.37
CA LEU A 117 -27.48 12.98 10.46
C LEU A 117 -26.17 13.68 10.89
N SER A 118 -25.95 13.82 12.20
CA SER A 118 -24.70 14.43 12.71
C SER A 118 -23.47 13.53 12.56
N MET A 119 -23.66 12.23 12.43
CA MET A 119 -22.58 11.26 12.23
C MET A 119 -22.19 11.12 10.75
N ARG A 120 -23.17 11.27 9.85
CA ARG A 120 -22.92 11.26 8.40
C ARG A 120 -22.38 12.63 7.97
N VAL A 121 -21.52 12.65 6.97
CA VAL A 121 -20.98 13.89 6.39
C VAL A 121 -21.84 14.27 5.20
N ILE A 122 -22.87 15.08 5.47
CA ILE A 122 -23.72 15.68 4.43
C ILE A 122 -23.26 17.13 4.33
N SER A 123 -22.48 17.47 3.31
CA SER A 123 -21.76 18.76 3.23
C SER A 123 -22.34 19.74 2.24
N ASP A 124 -23.01 19.26 1.19
CA ASP A 124 -23.55 20.11 0.13
C ASP A 124 -25.07 19.99 0.07
N TYR A 125 -25.74 20.96 0.63
CA TYR A 125 -27.21 21.05 0.59
C TYR A 125 -27.71 22.48 0.82
N ASP A 126 -28.85 22.77 0.22
CA ASP A 126 -29.63 23.97 0.49
C ASP A 126 -30.64 23.72 1.59
N GLY A 127 -30.78 24.66 2.54
CA GLY A 127 -31.79 24.58 3.60
C GLY A 127 -31.30 24.04 4.93
N VAL A 128 -32.10 23.21 5.60
CA VAL A 128 -31.82 22.62 6.91
C VAL A 128 -32.22 21.16 6.91
N LEU A 129 -31.32 20.28 7.34
CA LEU A 129 -31.60 18.85 7.45
C LEU A 129 -32.83 18.54 8.32
N PRO A 130 -33.63 17.51 7.98
CA PRO A 130 -34.92 17.20 8.62
C PRO A 130 -34.71 16.85 10.10
N LYS A 131 -35.69 17.28 10.94
CA LYS A 131 -35.66 17.13 12.40
C LYS A 131 -36.80 16.28 12.97
N ASN A 132 -37.87 16.12 12.22
CA ASN A 132 -39.05 15.40 12.63
C ASN A 132 -39.71 14.70 11.44
N SER A 133 -40.72 13.89 11.73
CA SER A 133 -41.42 13.03 10.77
C SER A 133 -42.20 13.77 9.66
N SER A 134 -42.42 15.07 9.79
CA SER A 134 -43.06 15.89 8.75
C SER A 134 -42.06 16.59 7.80
N GLU A 135 -40.74 16.44 8.02
CA GLU A 135 -39.69 17.11 7.31
C GLU A 135 -38.88 16.08 6.52
N ILE A 136 -38.49 16.46 5.27
CA ILE A 136 -37.67 15.62 4.40
C ILE A 136 -36.51 16.42 3.79
N ALA A 137 -35.42 15.74 3.49
CA ALA A 137 -34.39 16.19 2.54
C ALA A 137 -34.46 15.31 1.30
N VAL A 138 -34.37 15.91 0.12
CA VAL A 138 -34.53 15.23 -1.16
C VAL A 138 -33.27 15.43 -1.98
N GLU A 139 -32.81 14.40 -2.68
CA GLU A 139 -31.68 14.50 -3.59
C GLU A 139 -32.06 15.28 -4.87
N GLU A 140 -31.20 16.20 -5.29
CA GLU A 140 -31.44 17.07 -6.45
C GLU A 140 -31.66 16.25 -7.73
N GLN A 141 -30.85 15.18 -7.94
CA GLN A 141 -30.98 14.33 -9.11
C GLN A 141 -32.36 13.66 -9.18
N PHE A 142 -32.86 13.16 -8.04
CA PHE A 142 -34.20 12.57 -7.97
C PHE A 142 -35.32 13.57 -8.32
N LEU A 143 -35.11 14.85 -8.00
CA LEU A 143 -36.04 15.92 -8.41
C LEU A 143 -35.94 16.19 -9.92
N ILE A 144 -34.72 16.23 -10.48
CA ILE A 144 -34.47 16.46 -11.91
C ILE A 144 -35.11 15.36 -12.76
N ASP A 145 -34.86 14.10 -12.42
CA ASP A 145 -35.37 12.92 -13.13
C ASP A 145 -36.92 12.89 -13.18
N ASN A 146 -37.52 13.47 -12.16
CA ASN A 146 -38.98 13.59 -12.06
C ASN A 146 -39.59 14.90 -12.61
N GLY A 147 -38.77 15.80 -13.17
CA GLY A 147 -39.21 17.09 -13.68
C GLY A 147 -39.72 18.04 -12.59
N LEU A 148 -39.15 17.90 -11.37
CA LEU A 148 -39.50 18.70 -10.19
C LEU A 148 -38.43 19.72 -9.82
N GLU A 149 -37.59 20.16 -10.77
CA GLU A 149 -36.50 21.13 -10.55
C GLU A 149 -37.00 22.51 -10.03
N VAL A 150 -38.29 22.79 -10.16
CA VAL A 150 -38.91 24.04 -9.68
C VAL A 150 -39.14 23.99 -8.16
N LEU A 151 -39.11 22.83 -7.55
CA LEU A 151 -39.35 22.62 -6.12
C LEU A 151 -38.27 23.28 -5.28
N LYS A 152 -38.68 24.00 -4.22
CA LYS A 152 -37.76 24.76 -3.37
C LYS A 152 -37.87 24.34 -1.93
N VAL A 153 -36.84 24.62 -1.17
CA VAL A 153 -36.85 24.51 0.29
C VAL A 153 -38.03 25.27 0.87
N GLY A 154 -38.90 24.58 1.63
CA GLY A 154 -40.15 25.05 2.19
C GLY A 154 -41.38 24.58 1.43
N ASP A 155 -41.27 24.01 0.26
CA ASP A 155 -42.40 23.44 -0.48
C ASP A 155 -42.80 22.07 0.09
N SER A 156 -43.99 21.59 -0.27
CA SER A 156 -44.47 20.29 0.15
C SER A 156 -44.38 19.29 -0.98
N LEU A 157 -43.89 18.10 -0.69
CA LEU A 157 -43.83 16.97 -1.60
C LEU A 157 -44.76 15.86 -1.13
N THR A 158 -45.58 15.34 -2.04
CA THR A 158 -46.48 14.21 -1.77
C THR A 158 -45.98 12.99 -2.53
N PHE A 159 -45.86 11.88 -1.81
CA PHE A 159 -45.35 10.61 -2.32
C PHE A 159 -46.04 9.42 -1.65
N GLU A 160 -45.99 8.27 -2.30
CA GLU A 160 -46.32 7.00 -1.68
C GLU A 160 -45.09 6.43 -0.98
N GLN A 161 -45.26 5.95 0.23
CA GLN A 161 -44.27 5.23 0.99
C GLN A 161 -44.64 3.75 1.05
N GLY A 162 -43.70 2.86 0.88
CA GLY A 162 -43.93 1.41 0.85
C GLY A 162 -42.62 0.64 0.68
N TYR A 163 -42.66 -0.48 0.00
CA TYR A 163 -41.45 -1.26 -0.29
C TYR A 163 -41.34 -1.59 -1.74
N ARG A 164 -40.07 -1.70 -2.17
CA ARG A 164 -39.63 -2.22 -3.46
C ARG A 164 -39.36 -3.72 -3.27
N TYR A 165 -39.86 -4.57 -4.13
CA TYR A 165 -39.66 -6.01 -4.01
C TYR A 165 -39.68 -6.69 -5.37
N ILE A 166 -39.01 -7.83 -5.44
CA ILE A 166 -39.18 -8.82 -6.50
C ILE A 166 -39.84 -10.06 -5.88
N ASP A 167 -40.90 -10.55 -6.51
CA ASP A 167 -41.54 -11.80 -6.14
C ASP A 167 -41.15 -12.86 -7.17
N ASP A 168 -40.07 -13.57 -6.87
CA ASP A 168 -39.57 -14.62 -7.71
C ASP A 168 -40.27 -15.94 -7.34
N GLU A 169 -40.73 -16.69 -8.33
CA GLU A 169 -41.41 -17.98 -8.10
C GLU A 169 -40.50 -19.01 -7.40
N ILE A 170 -39.16 -18.81 -7.46
CA ILE A 170 -38.15 -19.74 -6.94
C ILE A 170 -37.57 -19.26 -5.61
N GLU A 171 -37.13 -18.00 -5.53
CA GLU A 171 -36.49 -17.43 -4.34
C GLU A 171 -37.50 -16.82 -3.36
N GLY A 172 -38.73 -16.61 -3.80
CA GLY A 172 -39.78 -15.96 -2.99
C GLY A 172 -39.62 -14.44 -2.97
N LEU A 173 -40.18 -13.82 -1.93
CA LEU A 173 -40.24 -12.35 -1.79
C LEU A 173 -38.89 -11.78 -1.36
N SER A 174 -38.21 -11.07 -2.24
CA SER A 174 -36.99 -10.33 -1.93
C SER A 174 -37.25 -8.83 -1.90
N TYR A 175 -36.88 -8.16 -0.78
CA TYR A 175 -36.97 -6.71 -0.68
C TYR A 175 -35.72 -6.06 -1.22
N LEU A 176 -35.89 -4.98 -2.01
CA LEU A 176 -34.82 -4.33 -2.75
C LEU A 176 -34.45 -2.98 -2.14
N GLY A 177 -33.16 -2.69 -2.13
CA GLY A 177 -32.56 -1.38 -1.95
C GLY A 177 -31.55 -1.11 -3.05
N GLY A 178 -31.11 0.15 -3.15
CA GLY A 178 -30.17 0.57 -4.21
C GLY A 178 -30.86 0.87 -5.55
N ASP A 179 -30.15 0.66 -6.66
CA ASP A 179 -30.62 1.05 -7.97
C ASP A 179 -31.89 0.29 -8.41
N TYR A 180 -32.70 0.97 -9.25
CA TYR A 180 -33.97 0.42 -9.77
C TYR A 180 -33.72 -0.79 -10.66
N LYS A 181 -34.52 -1.84 -10.46
CA LYS A 181 -34.53 -3.03 -11.32
C LYS A 181 -35.83 -3.11 -12.12
N SER A 182 -35.75 -3.43 -13.40
CA SER A 182 -36.93 -3.47 -14.30
C SER A 182 -38.01 -4.44 -13.86
N GLU A 183 -37.66 -5.46 -13.06
CA GLU A 183 -38.54 -6.54 -12.59
C GLU A 183 -39.16 -6.22 -11.23
N GLU A 184 -38.77 -5.10 -10.61
CA GLU A 184 -39.24 -4.76 -9.31
C GLU A 184 -40.69 -4.27 -9.30
N GLN A 185 -41.36 -4.55 -8.21
CA GLN A 185 -42.69 -4.09 -7.93
C GLN A 185 -42.67 -3.16 -6.72
N PHE A 186 -43.56 -2.16 -6.71
CA PHE A 186 -43.70 -1.26 -5.59
C PHE A 186 -45.05 -1.51 -4.89
N LYS A 187 -45.01 -1.80 -3.59
CA LYS A 187 -46.21 -1.92 -2.75
C LYS A 187 -46.34 -0.72 -1.85
N ALA A 188 -47.26 0.18 -2.18
CA ALA A 188 -47.59 1.31 -1.36
C ALA A 188 -48.27 0.89 -0.05
N GLU A 189 -47.83 1.45 1.08
CA GLU A 189 -48.45 1.30 2.38
C GLU A 189 -49.22 2.56 2.81
N SER A 190 -48.64 3.76 2.54
CA SER A 190 -49.26 5.03 2.85
C SER A 190 -48.97 6.07 1.79
N THR A 191 -49.77 7.15 1.80
CA THR A 191 -49.48 8.37 1.03
C THR A 191 -49.18 9.47 2.02
N GLU A 192 -48.00 10.03 1.89
CA GLU A 192 -47.45 11.01 2.84
C GLU A 192 -47.26 12.36 2.14
N THR A 193 -47.40 13.43 2.91
CA THR A 193 -47.04 14.77 2.45
C THR A 193 -46.12 15.40 3.47
N CYS A 194 -44.87 15.65 3.05
CA CYS A 194 -43.84 16.22 3.90
C CYS A 194 -43.35 17.55 3.37
N THR A 195 -42.78 18.37 4.24
CA THR A 195 -42.11 19.61 3.85
C THR A 195 -40.67 19.34 3.46
N VAL A 196 -40.25 19.80 2.29
CA VAL A 196 -38.86 19.72 1.86
C VAL A 196 -38.09 20.78 2.63
N THR A 197 -37.25 20.36 3.57
CA THR A 197 -36.44 21.27 4.40
C THR A 197 -35.00 21.40 3.88
N ALA A 198 -34.55 20.42 3.10
CA ALA A 198 -33.25 20.49 2.42
C ALA A 198 -33.32 19.86 1.03
N ILE A 199 -32.51 20.39 0.11
CA ILE A 199 -32.19 19.78 -1.18
C ILE A 199 -30.71 19.43 -1.14
N LEU A 200 -30.38 18.16 -1.39
CA LEU A 200 -29.04 17.63 -1.30
C LEU A 200 -28.39 17.69 -2.69
N HIS A 201 -27.22 18.34 -2.78
CA HIS A 201 -26.47 18.48 -4.01
C HIS A 201 -25.26 17.52 -4.01
N GLY A 202 -25.04 16.81 -5.09
CA GLY A 202 -23.83 16.01 -5.27
C GLY A 202 -23.91 14.57 -4.79
N ASN A 203 -22.89 13.86 -5.09
CA ASN A 203 -22.75 12.39 -5.12
C ASN A 203 -23.27 11.66 -3.88
N ARG A 204 -23.94 10.55 -4.13
CA ARG A 204 -24.41 9.52 -3.19
C ARG A 204 -23.27 8.78 -2.45
N THR A 205 -22.32 9.52 -1.88
CA THR A 205 -21.17 8.88 -1.21
C THR A 205 -21.47 8.34 0.18
N THR A 206 -22.64 8.68 0.76
CA THR A 206 -22.94 8.33 2.16
C THR A 206 -24.18 7.45 2.38
N GLY A 207 -24.90 7.06 1.31
CA GLY A 207 -26.08 6.18 1.43
C GLY A 207 -26.87 6.08 0.13
N ASP A 208 -27.58 4.97 -0.07
CA ASP A 208 -28.44 4.68 -1.22
C ASP A 208 -29.87 5.24 -1.04
N TRP A 209 -30.01 6.49 -0.60
CA TRP A 209 -31.30 7.12 -0.34
C TRP A 209 -31.54 8.32 -1.25
N ASP A 210 -32.74 8.40 -1.79
CA ASP A 210 -33.23 9.52 -2.58
C ASP A 210 -33.95 10.55 -1.70
N ILE A 211 -34.56 10.08 -0.60
CA ILE A 211 -35.21 10.91 0.41
C ILE A 211 -34.72 10.52 1.80
N LEU A 212 -34.35 11.53 2.60
CA LEU A 212 -34.14 11.40 4.03
C LEU A 212 -35.32 12.01 4.80
N ARG A 213 -36.00 11.25 5.62
CA ARG A 213 -37.09 11.73 6.50
C ARG A 213 -36.60 11.79 7.93
N GLY A 214 -36.92 12.88 8.63
CA GLY A 214 -36.57 13.03 10.04
C GLY A 214 -37.41 12.11 10.93
N LEU A 215 -36.86 11.71 12.09
CA LEU A 215 -37.57 11.03 13.17
C LEU A 215 -37.83 11.99 14.33
N ASP A 216 -38.98 11.85 14.99
CA ASP A 216 -39.30 12.62 16.19
C ASP A 216 -38.39 12.23 17.35
N GLU A 217 -38.10 13.18 18.27
CA GLU A 217 -37.08 13.01 19.34
C GLU A 217 -37.27 11.77 20.23
N ASP A 218 -38.50 11.32 20.44
CA ASP A 218 -38.79 10.14 21.28
C ASP A 218 -39.15 8.89 20.46
N TYR A 219 -38.96 8.95 19.14
CA TYR A 219 -39.31 7.86 18.26
C TYR A 219 -38.35 6.68 18.42
N PHE A 220 -38.92 5.52 18.54
CA PHE A 220 -38.25 4.25 18.30
C PHE A 220 -39.19 3.41 17.41
N PRO A 221 -38.69 2.71 16.38
CA PRO A 221 -39.55 1.95 15.49
C PRO A 221 -40.58 1.08 16.23
N ASP A 222 -41.82 1.14 15.82
CA ASP A 222 -42.91 0.29 16.38
C ASP A 222 -42.66 -1.21 16.12
N ARG A 223 -41.83 -1.50 15.13
CA ARG A 223 -41.34 -2.82 14.79
C ARG A 223 -40.08 -3.06 15.63
N GLU A 224 -40.14 -3.87 16.58
CA GLU A 224 -39.22 -4.25 17.66
C GLU A 224 -37.72 -4.06 17.46
N LYS A 225 -37.20 -3.68 16.26
CA LYS A 225 -35.78 -3.62 15.91
C LYS A 225 -35.39 -2.44 14.99
N ALA A 226 -34.29 -1.80 15.30
CA ALA A 226 -33.73 -0.68 14.53
C ALA A 226 -32.26 -0.91 14.19
N GLN A 227 -31.78 -0.18 13.19
CA GLN A 227 -30.36 -0.05 12.90
C GLN A 227 -29.78 1.17 13.61
N VAL A 228 -28.65 1.05 14.26
CA VAL A 228 -28.02 2.16 14.97
C VAL A 228 -26.57 2.32 14.58
N LEU A 229 -26.16 3.57 14.42
CA LEU A 229 -24.76 3.96 14.25
C LEU A 229 -24.13 4.30 15.59
N ILE A 230 -22.91 3.85 15.81
CA ILE A 230 -22.20 4.04 17.08
C ILE A 230 -20.91 4.81 16.87
N THR A 231 -20.74 5.89 17.67
CA THR A 231 -19.46 6.58 17.81
C THR A 231 -18.93 6.42 19.23
N LEU A 232 -17.71 5.90 19.39
CA LEU A 232 -17.05 5.78 20.70
C LEU A 232 -16.48 7.14 21.14
N LYS A 233 -16.41 7.41 22.44
CA LYS A 233 -15.73 8.61 22.99
C LYS A 233 -14.25 8.65 22.71
N LYS A 234 -13.61 7.48 22.57
CA LYS A 234 -12.19 7.36 22.22
C LYS A 234 -12.03 6.30 21.16
N CYS A 235 -11.53 6.70 20.01
CA CYS A 235 -11.03 5.79 18.98
C CYS A 235 -9.52 5.66 19.15
N ASP A 236 -9.07 4.56 19.71
CA ASP A 236 -7.67 4.19 19.86
C ASP A 236 -7.50 2.68 19.58
N HIS A 237 -6.30 2.16 19.71
CA HIS A 237 -5.99 0.73 19.50
C HIS A 237 -6.86 -0.26 20.28
N THR A 238 -7.69 0.22 21.21
CA THR A 238 -8.62 -0.62 21.98
C THR A 238 -10.05 -0.54 21.46
N ALA A 239 -10.33 0.25 20.42
CA ALA A 239 -11.70 0.53 19.96
C ALA A 239 -12.47 -0.75 19.59
N ILE A 240 -11.87 -1.66 18.81
CA ILE A 240 -12.51 -2.95 18.47
C ILE A 240 -12.82 -3.79 19.72
N LYS A 241 -11.89 -3.84 20.68
CA LYS A 241 -12.15 -4.54 21.95
C LYS A 241 -13.30 -3.93 22.74
N GLN A 242 -13.41 -2.58 22.69
CA GLN A 242 -14.54 -1.89 23.31
C GLN A 242 -15.84 -2.21 22.59
N LEU A 243 -15.88 -2.18 21.25
CA LEU A 243 -17.04 -2.54 20.45
C LEU A 243 -17.46 -4.00 20.67
N ASN A 244 -16.53 -4.94 20.65
CA ASN A 244 -16.79 -6.35 20.94
C ASN A 244 -17.31 -6.56 22.38
N SER A 245 -16.79 -5.79 23.35
CA SER A 245 -17.28 -5.84 24.73
C SER A 245 -18.71 -5.29 24.85
N ILE A 246 -19.01 -4.20 24.15
CA ILE A 246 -20.37 -3.63 24.08
C ILE A 246 -21.33 -4.62 23.45
N LYS A 247 -20.94 -5.20 22.30
CA LYS A 247 -21.71 -6.23 21.61
C LYS A 247 -22.05 -7.42 22.51
N ALA A 248 -21.06 -7.97 23.20
CA ALA A 248 -21.23 -9.09 24.10
C ALA A 248 -22.08 -8.73 25.35
N GLU A 249 -21.89 -7.53 25.92
CA GLU A 249 -22.59 -7.07 27.14
C GLU A 249 -24.09 -6.87 26.90
N TYR A 250 -24.47 -6.34 25.72
CA TYR A 250 -25.84 -6.07 25.38
C TYR A 250 -26.51 -7.14 24.50
N GLY A 251 -25.82 -8.25 24.21
CA GLY A 251 -26.34 -9.37 23.41
C GLY A 251 -26.72 -8.95 21.99
N ILE A 252 -25.84 -8.21 21.32
CA ILE A 252 -26.02 -7.76 19.94
C ILE A 252 -25.40 -8.81 19.01
N ASP A 253 -26.20 -9.36 18.10
CA ASP A 253 -25.74 -10.42 17.20
C ASP A 253 -25.14 -9.87 15.89
N LYS A 254 -25.82 -8.92 15.25
CA LYS A 254 -25.41 -8.36 13.94
C LYS A 254 -24.70 -7.02 14.11
N SER A 255 -23.46 -6.95 13.62
CA SER A 255 -22.66 -5.73 13.69
C SER A 255 -21.71 -5.64 12.49
N GLU A 256 -21.56 -4.45 11.96
CA GLU A 256 -20.56 -4.08 10.97
C GLU A 256 -19.65 -3.00 11.57
N TYR A 257 -18.35 -3.11 11.33
CA TYR A 257 -17.39 -2.13 11.83
C TYR A 257 -16.84 -1.31 10.67
N ASN A 258 -16.75 -0.01 10.85
CA ASN A 258 -16.01 0.84 9.92
C ASN A 258 -14.51 0.56 10.06
N THR A 259 -14.06 -0.51 9.39
CA THR A 259 -12.70 -1.02 9.48
C THR A 259 -11.69 0.00 8.99
N GLU A 260 -11.99 0.78 7.96
CA GLU A 260 -11.11 1.79 7.40
C GLU A 260 -10.86 2.92 8.41
N TYR A 261 -11.90 3.42 9.05
CA TYR A 261 -11.74 4.43 10.10
C TYR A 261 -11.01 3.87 11.32
N LEU A 262 -11.38 2.68 11.78
CA LEU A 262 -10.77 2.04 12.95
C LEU A 262 -9.28 1.76 12.75
N ILE A 263 -8.86 1.36 11.55
CA ILE A 263 -7.45 1.21 11.19
C ILE A 263 -6.70 2.53 11.36
N SER A 264 -7.29 3.65 10.98
CA SER A 264 -6.68 4.96 11.14
C SER A 264 -6.38 5.31 12.60
N CYS A 265 -7.13 4.71 13.52
CA CYS A 265 -6.95 4.79 14.97
C CYS A 265 -6.04 3.69 15.54
N PHE A 266 -5.41 2.89 14.67
CA PHE A 266 -4.61 1.70 15.04
C PHE A 266 -5.41 0.60 15.76
N ALA A 267 -6.73 0.58 15.57
CA ALA A 267 -7.61 -0.50 16.00
C ALA A 267 -7.92 -1.38 14.79
N TYR A 268 -7.51 -2.64 14.83
CA TYR A 268 -7.76 -3.61 13.76
C TYR A 268 -7.90 -5.00 14.33
N GLU A 269 -8.73 -5.79 13.69
CA GLU A 269 -8.84 -7.22 13.93
C GLU A 269 -8.16 -7.91 12.74
N ASP A 270 -7.00 -8.52 13.01
CA ASP A 270 -6.10 -9.01 11.96
C ASP A 270 -6.36 -10.51 11.73
N SER A 271 -7.52 -10.84 11.20
CA SER A 271 -7.86 -12.22 10.84
C SER A 271 -7.01 -12.75 9.68
N GLU A 272 -6.57 -11.87 8.78
CA GLU A 272 -5.80 -12.23 7.57
C GLU A 272 -4.31 -11.89 7.64
N GLY A 273 -3.85 -11.20 8.67
CA GLY A 273 -2.44 -10.83 8.85
C GLY A 273 -1.95 -9.65 8.01
N THR A 274 -2.80 -9.02 7.19
CA THR A 274 -2.43 -7.96 6.26
C THR A 274 -1.91 -6.71 6.99
N TYR A 275 -2.66 -6.21 7.97
CA TYR A 275 -2.27 -5.02 8.73
C TYR A 275 -1.06 -5.27 9.63
N ARG A 276 -0.98 -6.47 10.22
CA ARG A 276 0.20 -6.92 10.97
C ARG A 276 1.45 -6.89 10.09
N SER A 277 1.34 -7.37 8.86
CA SER A 277 2.43 -7.36 7.88
C SER A 277 2.90 -5.95 7.57
N PHE A 278 1.98 -4.99 7.39
CA PHE A 278 2.30 -3.58 7.19
C PHE A 278 3.05 -2.97 8.38
N PHE A 279 2.59 -3.19 9.61
CA PHE A 279 3.28 -2.69 10.80
C PHE A 279 4.64 -3.34 11.03
N VAL A 280 4.78 -4.64 10.74
CA VAL A 280 6.07 -5.34 10.79
C VAL A 280 7.02 -4.74 9.77
N MET A 281 6.58 -4.48 8.54
CA MET A 281 7.40 -3.83 7.52
C MET A 281 7.86 -2.43 7.95
N MET A 282 6.97 -1.62 8.50
CA MET A 282 7.30 -0.30 9.04
C MET A 282 8.33 -0.40 10.17
N ALA A 283 8.15 -1.34 11.10
CA ALA A 283 9.10 -1.57 12.19
C ALA A 283 10.48 -2.01 11.66
N VAL A 284 10.51 -2.86 10.64
CA VAL A 284 11.74 -3.28 9.96
C VAL A 284 12.42 -2.06 9.31
N ALA A 285 11.68 -1.23 8.56
CA ALA A 285 12.22 -0.03 7.94
C ALA A 285 12.83 0.93 8.99
N LEU A 286 12.12 1.17 10.10
CA LEU A 286 12.61 1.99 11.20
C LEU A 286 13.86 1.37 11.86
N ALA A 287 13.87 0.06 12.11
CA ALA A 287 15.01 -0.65 12.66
C ALA A 287 16.26 -0.51 11.77
N ILE A 288 16.08 -0.59 10.46
CA ILE A 288 17.16 -0.45 9.48
C ILE A 288 17.73 0.97 9.51
N VAL A 289 16.87 1.99 9.59
CA VAL A 289 17.31 3.39 9.74
C VAL A 289 18.10 3.58 11.01
N ILE A 290 17.60 3.04 12.13
CA ILE A 290 18.30 3.11 13.41
C ILE A 290 19.67 2.44 13.31
N VAL A 291 19.78 1.24 12.75
CA VAL A 291 21.05 0.51 12.58
C VAL A 291 22.03 1.29 11.72
N THR A 292 21.58 1.80 10.57
CA THR A 292 22.41 2.60 9.66
C THR A 292 22.91 3.87 10.34
N SER A 293 22.03 4.55 11.07
CA SER A 293 22.32 5.76 11.83
C SER A 293 23.29 5.49 12.99
N VAL A 294 23.11 4.38 13.71
CA VAL A 294 24.03 3.93 14.75
C VAL A 294 25.43 3.71 14.17
N ILE A 295 25.54 3.06 13.03
CA ILE A 295 26.83 2.81 12.36
C ILE A 295 27.49 4.14 11.97
N LEU A 296 26.74 5.09 11.43
CA LEU A 296 27.25 6.41 11.02
C LEU A 296 27.77 7.21 12.21
N ILE A 297 26.95 7.36 13.25
CA ILE A 297 27.31 8.14 14.45
C ILE A 297 28.45 7.44 15.20
N PHE A 298 28.41 6.11 15.33
CA PHE A 298 29.48 5.31 15.91
C PHE A 298 30.81 5.53 15.21
N ASN A 299 30.81 5.55 13.87
CA ASN A 299 32.02 5.82 13.09
C ASN A 299 32.57 7.21 13.36
N SER A 300 31.71 8.22 13.35
CA SER A 300 32.11 9.61 13.59
C SER A 300 32.69 9.80 14.99
N ILE A 301 32.02 9.29 16.03
CA ILE A 301 32.48 9.36 17.43
C ILE A 301 33.69 8.46 17.67
N GLY A 302 33.76 7.29 17.06
CA GLY A 302 34.89 6.37 17.14
C GLY A 302 36.20 6.97 16.59
N MET A 303 36.11 7.72 15.47
CA MET A 303 37.22 8.48 14.94
C MET A 303 37.62 9.62 15.89
N SER A 304 36.63 10.31 16.51
CA SER A 304 36.85 11.30 17.55
C SER A 304 37.66 10.72 18.68
N LEU A 305 37.30 9.58 19.16
CA LEU A 305 37.96 8.89 20.24
C LEU A 305 39.43 8.62 19.90
N THR A 306 39.74 8.16 18.69
CA THR A 306 41.11 7.81 18.27
C THR A 306 42.04 9.00 18.36
N GLU A 307 41.60 10.18 17.91
CA GLU A 307 42.37 11.42 18.03
C GLU A 307 42.50 11.93 19.48
N ARG A 308 41.49 11.67 20.31
CA ARG A 308 41.46 12.06 21.71
C ARG A 308 42.16 11.11 22.65
N MET A 309 42.69 10.00 22.18
CA MET A 309 43.36 8.99 23.03
C MET A 309 44.47 9.61 23.85
N ARG A 310 45.32 10.48 23.24
CA ARG A 310 46.37 11.22 23.94
C ARG A 310 45.80 12.14 25.03
N TYR A 311 44.77 12.92 24.72
CA TYR A 311 44.08 13.78 25.67
C TYR A 311 43.44 13.02 26.83
N LEU A 312 42.74 11.90 26.55
CA LEU A 312 42.16 11.03 27.57
C LEU A 312 43.23 10.35 28.44
N GLY A 313 44.39 10.08 27.85
CA GLY A 313 45.57 9.59 28.58
C GLY A 313 46.16 10.65 29.52
N MET A 314 46.26 11.91 29.09
CA MET A 314 46.67 13.01 29.94
C MET A 314 45.68 13.25 31.07
N LEU A 315 44.37 13.21 30.81
CA LEU A 315 43.35 13.26 31.86
C LEU A 315 43.46 12.10 32.85
N ALA A 316 43.77 10.90 32.36
CA ALA A 316 43.98 9.72 33.22
C ALA A 316 45.27 9.86 34.09
N SER A 317 46.35 10.51 33.60
CA SER A 317 47.55 10.77 34.37
C SER A 317 47.33 11.78 35.53
N VAL A 318 46.36 12.69 35.35
CA VAL A 318 45.92 13.65 36.38
C VAL A 318 44.85 13.09 37.30
N GLY A 319 44.51 11.78 37.18
CA GLY A 319 43.61 11.08 38.09
C GLY A 319 42.15 11.03 37.64
N ALA A 320 41.82 11.28 36.34
CA ALA A 320 40.43 11.13 35.85
C ALA A 320 39.97 9.69 35.91
N THR A 321 38.81 9.47 36.57
CA THR A 321 38.21 8.14 36.73
C THR A 321 37.62 7.58 35.41
N ALA A 322 37.45 6.29 35.34
CA ALA A 322 36.82 5.63 34.20
C ALA A 322 35.37 6.13 33.92
N LYS A 323 34.62 6.47 34.98
CA LYS A 323 33.29 7.08 34.90
C LYS A 323 33.34 8.47 34.26
N GLN A 324 34.28 9.26 34.62
CA GLN A 324 34.50 10.63 34.08
C GLN A 324 34.85 10.59 32.56
N LYS A 325 35.71 9.65 32.17
CA LYS A 325 36.07 9.44 30.75
C LYS A 325 34.86 9.00 29.92
N ARG A 326 34.00 8.09 30.44
CA ARG A 326 32.73 7.71 29.78
C ARG A 326 31.80 8.91 29.65
N PHE A 327 31.65 9.68 30.74
CA PHE A 327 30.80 10.87 30.75
C PHE A 327 31.20 11.88 29.66
N SER A 328 32.50 12.09 29.42
CA SER A 328 32.97 12.97 28.34
C SER A 328 32.44 12.56 26.95
N ILE A 329 32.37 11.27 26.66
CA ILE A 329 31.86 10.78 25.38
C ILE A 329 30.33 10.89 25.30
N TYR A 330 29.61 10.55 26.38
CA TYR A 330 28.15 10.72 26.40
C TYR A 330 27.75 12.20 26.33
N TYR A 331 28.53 13.10 27.00
CA TYR A 331 28.29 14.52 26.95
C TYR A 331 28.56 15.11 25.56
N GLU A 332 29.55 14.59 24.83
CA GLU A 332 29.78 14.94 23.43
C GLU A 332 28.56 14.57 22.57
N GLY A 333 28.07 13.32 22.72
CA GLY A 333 26.85 12.87 22.02
C GLY A 333 25.62 13.71 22.36
N PHE A 334 25.48 14.09 23.64
CA PHE A 334 24.39 14.95 24.10
C PHE A 334 24.47 16.37 23.49
N VAL A 335 25.62 17.01 23.49
CA VAL A 335 25.79 18.37 22.93
C VAL A 335 25.53 18.38 21.43
N LEU A 336 26.05 17.38 20.71
CA LEU A 336 25.81 17.25 19.26
C LEU A 336 24.37 16.90 18.97
N GLY A 337 23.76 16.07 19.81
CA GLY A 337 22.33 15.69 19.70
C GLY A 337 21.40 16.86 20.00
N ALA A 338 21.71 17.67 21.00
CA ALA A 338 20.91 18.86 21.38
C ALA A 338 20.75 19.87 20.23
N ILE A 339 21.67 19.89 19.27
CA ILE A 339 21.58 20.71 18.05
C ILE A 339 21.10 19.89 16.87
N GLY A 340 21.62 18.67 16.73
CA GLY A 340 21.34 17.81 15.58
C GLY A 340 19.89 17.31 15.53
N ILE A 341 19.28 16.99 16.69
CA ILE A 341 17.88 16.51 16.75
C ILE A 341 16.90 17.59 16.31
N PRO A 342 16.90 18.82 16.85
CA PRO A 342 16.01 19.86 16.39
C PRO A 342 16.17 20.19 14.90
N LEU A 343 17.42 20.22 14.42
CA LEU A 343 17.71 20.46 13.01
C LEU A 343 17.16 19.32 12.13
N GLY A 344 17.33 18.07 12.57
CA GLY A 344 16.81 16.91 11.89
C GLY A 344 15.28 16.85 11.88
N LEU A 345 14.63 17.20 12.99
CA LEU A 345 13.18 17.36 13.06
C LEU A 345 12.67 18.39 12.04
N LEU A 346 13.31 19.54 11.98
CA LEU A 346 12.93 20.59 11.03
C LEU A 346 13.08 20.12 9.57
N ILE A 347 14.22 19.53 9.24
CA ILE A 347 14.47 19.00 7.89
C ILE A 347 13.48 17.88 7.56
N GLY A 348 13.24 16.96 8.49
CA GLY A 348 12.27 15.87 8.32
C GLY A 348 10.85 16.37 8.17
N TYR A 349 10.43 17.34 8.96
CA TYR A 349 9.12 17.98 8.84
C TYR A 349 8.94 18.66 7.47
N ILE A 350 9.90 19.48 7.06
CA ILE A 350 9.85 20.18 5.75
C ILE A 350 9.85 19.17 4.60
N GLY A 351 10.72 18.16 4.67
CA GLY A 351 10.80 17.11 3.67
C GLY A 351 9.48 16.34 3.55
N THR A 352 8.91 15.91 4.67
CA THR A 352 7.60 15.24 4.70
C THR A 352 6.51 16.16 4.15
N LYS A 353 6.53 17.47 4.51
CA LYS A 353 5.56 18.43 4.01
C LYS A 353 5.58 18.55 2.49
N ILE A 354 6.76 18.66 1.91
CA ILE A 354 6.92 18.77 0.45
C ILE A 354 6.44 17.48 -0.23
N THR A 355 6.82 16.32 0.32
CA THR A 355 6.40 15.02 -0.22
C THR A 355 4.90 14.85 -0.16
N LEU A 356 4.27 15.11 0.98
CA LEU A 356 2.82 14.97 1.15
C LEU A 356 2.03 16.01 0.34
N ALA A 357 2.54 17.22 0.16
CA ALA A 357 1.90 18.22 -0.71
C ALA A 357 1.94 17.78 -2.18
N PHE A 358 3.09 17.26 -2.63
CA PHE A 358 3.22 16.72 -3.99
C PHE A 358 2.27 15.52 -4.22
N LEU A 359 2.19 14.62 -3.24
CA LEU A 359 1.30 13.46 -3.30
C LEU A 359 -0.17 13.87 -3.24
N GLY A 360 -0.52 14.81 -2.35
CA GLY A 360 -1.90 15.31 -2.22
C GLY A 360 -2.41 15.94 -3.51
N ASN A 361 -1.59 16.70 -4.20
CA ASN A 361 -1.98 17.27 -5.51
C ASN A 361 -2.27 16.16 -6.55
N ARG A 362 -1.48 15.09 -6.55
CA ARG A 362 -1.72 13.94 -7.44
C ARG A 362 -3.00 13.19 -7.12
N ILE A 363 -3.34 13.07 -5.84
CA ILE A 363 -4.59 12.47 -5.38
C ILE A 363 -5.80 13.28 -5.87
N ILE A 364 -5.70 14.61 -5.78
CA ILE A 364 -6.75 15.52 -6.25
C ILE A 364 -6.86 15.48 -7.79
N GLU A 365 -5.72 15.53 -8.50
CA GLU A 365 -5.68 15.44 -9.96
C GLU A 365 -6.25 14.11 -10.50
N ALA A 366 -6.03 13.02 -9.79
CA ALA A 366 -6.54 11.70 -10.13
C ALA A 366 -8.04 11.54 -9.80
N ASN A 367 -8.67 12.56 -9.22
CA ASN A 367 -10.08 12.54 -8.81
C ASN A 367 -10.48 11.28 -8.02
N ILE A 368 -9.53 10.74 -7.24
CA ILE A 368 -9.70 9.51 -6.43
C ILE A 368 -10.90 9.61 -5.49
N PHE A 369 -11.39 10.83 -5.28
CA PHE A 369 -12.47 11.19 -4.38
C PHE A 369 -13.45 12.11 -5.08
N ALA A 370 -13.87 11.74 -6.30
CA ALA A 370 -14.95 12.42 -6.99
C ALA A 370 -16.17 12.48 -6.06
N GLY A 371 -16.60 13.71 -5.76
CA GLY A 371 -17.73 13.92 -4.85
C GLY A 371 -17.38 14.12 -3.36
N VAL A 372 -16.14 13.97 -2.94
CA VAL A 372 -15.71 14.28 -1.57
C VAL A 372 -15.25 15.74 -1.51
N GLU A 373 -16.16 16.66 -1.25
CA GLU A 373 -15.81 18.05 -1.00
C GLU A 373 -15.01 18.19 0.31
N GLY A 374 -13.93 18.95 0.28
CA GLY A 374 -13.13 19.27 1.47
C GLY A 374 -11.71 18.70 1.50
N VAL A 375 -11.30 17.87 0.54
CA VAL A 375 -9.90 17.42 0.37
C VAL A 375 -9.04 18.49 -0.35
N SER A 376 -9.51 19.69 -0.49
CA SER A 376 -8.85 20.80 -1.21
C SER A 376 -7.48 21.23 -0.67
N GLY A 377 -6.99 20.64 0.42
CA GLY A 377 -5.75 21.02 1.12
C GLY A 377 -4.57 20.05 1.06
N GLY A 378 -4.69 18.92 0.37
CA GLY A 378 -3.65 17.88 0.36
C GLY A 378 -3.57 17.08 1.67
N VAL A 379 -2.64 16.11 1.72
CA VAL A 379 -2.48 15.23 2.90
C VAL A 379 -2.00 16.03 4.13
N PRO A 380 -2.78 16.08 5.24
CA PRO A 380 -2.42 16.85 6.41
C PRO A 380 -1.23 16.23 7.17
N ILE A 381 -0.29 17.05 7.64
CA ILE A 381 0.81 16.56 8.46
C ILE A 381 0.36 16.43 9.91
N VAL A 382 0.47 15.23 10.44
CA VAL A 382 0.24 14.97 11.86
C VAL A 382 1.51 15.23 12.66
N CYS A 383 1.56 16.37 13.32
CA CYS A 383 2.69 16.77 14.19
C CYS A 383 2.17 17.06 15.60
N ASN A 384 1.74 16.02 16.31
CA ASN A 384 1.31 16.14 17.70
C ASN A 384 2.46 15.86 18.68
N LEU A 385 2.27 16.17 19.96
CA LEU A 385 3.28 16.02 21.00
C LEU A 385 3.77 14.57 21.15
N TYR A 386 2.90 13.57 20.96
CA TYR A 386 3.25 12.15 21.07
C TYR A 386 4.16 11.71 19.93
N VAL A 387 3.87 12.12 18.70
CA VAL A 387 4.69 11.85 17.53
C VAL A 387 6.07 12.50 17.65
N MET A 388 6.12 13.77 18.09
CA MET A 388 7.38 14.45 18.35
C MET A 388 8.19 13.76 19.45
N ALA A 389 7.54 13.36 20.55
CA ALA A 389 8.19 12.64 21.64
C ALA A 389 8.76 11.28 21.17
N ALA A 390 8.03 10.55 20.34
CA ALA A 390 8.51 9.30 19.75
C ALA A 390 9.76 9.51 18.88
N ILE A 391 9.76 10.52 18.01
CA ILE A 391 10.92 10.84 17.16
C ILE A 391 12.14 11.20 18.02
N VAL A 392 11.96 12.07 19.02
CA VAL A 392 13.04 12.46 19.95
C VAL A 392 13.55 11.26 20.74
N PHE A 393 12.66 10.37 21.16
CA PHE A 393 13.02 9.13 21.84
C PHE A 393 13.92 8.23 20.96
N PHE A 394 13.48 7.90 19.73
CA PHE A 394 14.26 7.07 18.83
C PHE A 394 15.59 7.72 18.41
N ALA A 395 15.60 9.03 18.17
CA ALA A 395 16.83 9.76 17.86
C ALA A 395 17.82 9.75 19.04
N THR A 396 17.33 9.97 20.25
CA THR A 396 18.15 9.93 21.47
C THR A 396 18.65 8.51 21.74
N LEU A 397 17.81 7.50 21.58
CA LEU A 397 18.18 6.09 21.69
C LEU A 397 19.30 5.73 20.69
N THR A 398 19.18 6.19 19.45
CA THR A 398 20.20 6.00 18.40
C THR A 398 21.55 6.60 18.80
N ILE A 399 21.57 7.83 19.33
CA ILE A 399 22.77 8.50 19.82
C ILE A 399 23.37 7.72 21.02
N PHE A 400 22.53 7.29 21.94
CA PHE A 400 22.97 6.54 23.13
C PHE A 400 23.63 5.22 22.73
N ILE A 401 22.99 4.41 21.86
CA ILE A 401 23.55 3.14 21.36
C ILE A 401 24.87 3.39 20.63
N SER A 402 24.94 4.43 19.81
CA SER A 402 26.14 4.78 19.02
C SER A 402 27.32 5.19 19.89
N THR A 403 27.06 5.85 21.02
CA THR A 403 28.10 6.36 21.94
C THR A 403 28.55 5.30 22.96
N PHE A 404 27.77 4.23 23.15
CA PHE A 404 27.99 3.23 24.19
C PHE A 404 29.35 2.51 24.06
N ILE A 405 29.64 1.95 22.87
CA ILE A 405 30.90 1.25 22.64
C ILE A 405 32.12 2.21 22.67
N PRO A 406 32.09 3.40 22.05
CA PRO A 406 33.16 4.40 22.21
C PRO A 406 33.39 4.81 23.67
N ALA A 407 32.33 5.01 24.46
CA ALA A 407 32.43 5.36 25.86
C ALA A 407 33.13 4.27 26.70
N ILE A 408 32.83 2.99 26.45
CA ILE A 408 33.54 1.88 27.10
C ILE A 408 35.01 1.85 26.71
N LYS A 409 35.34 2.06 25.42
CA LYS A 409 36.71 2.12 24.95
C LYS A 409 37.48 3.29 25.59
N ALA A 410 36.87 4.49 25.69
CA ALA A 410 37.44 5.65 26.33
C ALA A 410 37.78 5.37 27.80
N SER A 411 36.92 4.63 28.51
CA SER A 411 37.13 4.30 29.92
C SER A 411 38.37 3.44 30.19
N LYS A 412 38.75 2.61 29.19
CA LYS A 412 39.89 1.68 29.28
C LYS A 412 41.24 2.27 28.87
N VAL A 413 41.28 3.54 28.46
CA VAL A 413 42.53 4.20 28.04
C VAL A 413 43.47 4.34 29.23
N MET A 414 44.69 3.77 29.14
CA MET A 414 45.74 3.90 30.11
C MET A 414 46.69 5.04 29.78
N PRO A 415 47.25 5.78 30.76
CA PRO A 415 48.15 6.90 30.51
C PRO A 415 49.38 6.54 29.67
N ILE A 416 50.00 5.39 29.95
CA ILE A 416 51.22 4.94 29.29
C ILE A 416 50.95 4.55 27.82
N GLU A 417 49.82 3.87 27.54
CA GLU A 417 49.43 3.48 26.17
C GLU A 417 49.12 4.70 25.30
N ALA A 418 48.45 5.70 25.91
CA ALA A 418 48.07 6.92 25.21
C ALA A 418 49.29 7.84 24.89
N LEU A 419 50.29 7.89 25.73
CA LEU A 419 51.51 8.68 25.53
C LEU A 419 52.46 8.00 24.56
N ARG A 420 52.57 6.66 24.55
CA ARG A 420 53.45 5.89 23.65
C ARG A 420 52.99 5.89 22.21
N GLN A 421 51.71 6.21 21.91
CA GLN A 421 51.10 6.13 20.57
C GLN A 421 51.36 4.82 19.80
N ASN A 422 51.92 3.82 20.47
CA ASN A 422 52.16 2.51 19.90
C ASN A 422 50.84 1.71 19.76
N ASN A 423 50.01 2.08 18.81
CA ASN A 423 48.97 1.18 18.33
C ASN A 423 49.64 0.00 17.57
N ILE A 424 50.26 -0.87 18.33
CA ILE A 424 50.73 -2.14 17.79
C ILE A 424 49.47 -2.94 17.42
N VAL A 425 49.08 -2.85 16.17
CA VAL A 425 48.04 -3.73 15.60
C VAL A 425 48.57 -5.16 15.68
N LYS A 426 48.20 -5.89 16.75
CA LYS A 426 48.57 -7.31 16.92
C LYS A 426 47.88 -8.17 15.84
N VAL A 427 48.43 -8.17 14.62
CA VAL A 427 47.97 -9.04 13.55
C VAL A 427 48.94 -10.23 13.47
N LYS A 428 48.41 -11.45 13.65
CA LYS A 428 49.19 -12.66 13.50
C LYS A 428 49.72 -12.74 12.05
N ALA A 429 51.03 -12.99 11.87
CA ALA A 429 51.67 -13.07 10.56
C ALA A 429 50.96 -14.02 9.59
N ARG A 430 50.35 -15.09 10.12
CA ARG A 430 49.57 -16.07 9.33
C ARG A 430 48.36 -15.40 8.64
N ASN A 431 47.75 -14.38 9.22
CA ASN A 431 46.58 -13.68 8.66
C ASN A 431 46.98 -12.68 7.55
N LEU A 432 48.28 -12.36 7.39
CA LEU A 432 48.78 -11.45 6.36
C LEU A 432 49.24 -12.20 5.09
N ARG A 433 49.17 -13.54 5.07
CA ARG A 433 49.47 -14.29 3.83
C ARG A 433 48.52 -13.90 2.72
N VAL A 434 49.06 -13.57 1.57
CA VAL A 434 48.33 -13.14 0.36
C VAL A 434 48.38 -14.29 -0.65
N ASN A 435 47.23 -14.54 -1.28
CA ASN A 435 47.20 -15.51 -2.38
C ASN A 435 48.13 -15.00 -3.52
N PRO A 436 49.07 -15.82 -4.03
CA PRO A 436 49.99 -15.42 -5.09
C PRO A 436 49.27 -14.97 -6.34
N VAL A 437 48.04 -15.37 -6.58
CA VAL A 437 47.19 -14.91 -7.70
C VAL A 437 46.97 -13.41 -7.67
N ILE A 438 46.74 -12.80 -6.47
CA ILE A 438 46.53 -11.36 -6.33
C ILE A 438 47.77 -10.58 -6.79
N ARG A 439 48.99 -11.07 -6.44
CA ARG A 439 50.25 -10.47 -6.89
C ARG A 439 50.47 -10.65 -8.39
N LYS A 440 50.07 -11.81 -8.96
CA LYS A 440 50.20 -12.09 -10.39
C LYS A 440 49.30 -11.19 -11.26
N ILE A 441 48.06 -10.89 -10.77
CA ILE A 441 47.10 -10.10 -11.54
C ILE A 441 47.31 -8.60 -11.31
N PHE A 442 47.46 -8.16 -10.05
CA PHE A 442 47.45 -6.75 -9.67
C PHE A 442 48.80 -6.17 -9.27
N GLY A 443 49.90 -6.98 -9.38
CA GLY A 443 51.24 -6.56 -9.01
C GLY A 443 51.45 -6.44 -7.49
N TYR A 444 52.57 -5.79 -7.12
CA TYR A 444 52.89 -5.53 -5.70
C TYR A 444 51.92 -4.52 -5.07
N GLU A 445 51.32 -3.60 -5.85
CA GLU A 445 50.34 -2.66 -5.37
C GLU A 445 49.05 -3.36 -4.88
N GLY A 446 48.61 -4.41 -5.59
CA GLY A 446 47.52 -5.26 -5.20
C GLY A 446 47.82 -6.05 -3.93
N GLU A 447 49.04 -6.55 -3.78
CA GLU A 447 49.50 -7.24 -2.55
C GLU A 447 49.45 -6.28 -1.35
N LEU A 448 49.98 -5.05 -1.54
CA LEU A 448 49.91 -4.02 -0.48
C LEU A 448 48.49 -3.61 -0.13
N ALA A 449 47.62 -3.39 -1.12
CA ALA A 449 46.19 -3.08 -0.92
C ALA A 449 45.49 -4.15 -0.09
N TYR A 450 45.72 -5.43 -0.40
CA TYR A 450 45.09 -6.54 0.32
C TYR A 450 45.64 -6.71 1.74
N LYS A 451 46.97 -6.52 1.95
CA LYS A 451 47.58 -6.49 3.29
C LYS A 451 47.03 -5.34 4.13
N ASN A 452 46.87 -4.17 3.54
CA ASN A 452 46.28 -2.99 4.19
C ASN A 452 44.81 -3.26 4.60
N LEU A 453 44.02 -3.86 3.69
CA LEU A 453 42.65 -4.24 3.98
C LEU A 453 42.54 -5.17 5.21
N LYS A 454 43.40 -6.17 5.31
CA LYS A 454 43.48 -7.09 6.45
C LYS A 454 43.94 -6.41 7.74
N ARG A 455 44.90 -5.47 7.60
CA ARG A 455 45.43 -4.71 8.74
C ARG A 455 44.45 -3.69 9.29
N ASN A 456 43.59 -3.11 8.45
CA ASN A 456 42.61 -2.12 8.87
C ASN A 456 41.54 -2.66 9.85
N GLY A 457 41.48 -3.96 10.06
CA GLY A 457 40.70 -4.61 11.14
C GLY A 457 39.26 -4.11 11.25
N VAL A 458 38.91 -3.52 12.41
CA VAL A 458 37.56 -3.05 12.73
C VAL A 458 37.10 -1.92 11.79
N LYS A 459 38.00 -0.99 11.43
CA LYS A 459 37.66 0.15 10.55
C LYS A 459 37.23 -0.33 9.14
N GLY A 460 37.98 -1.29 8.58
CA GLY A 460 37.65 -1.88 7.30
C GLY A 460 36.32 -2.65 7.32
N LYS A 461 36.03 -3.34 8.42
CA LYS A 461 34.74 -4.02 8.60
C LYS A 461 33.57 -3.04 8.63
N VAL A 462 33.74 -1.88 9.25
CA VAL A 462 32.69 -0.86 9.33
C VAL A 462 32.41 -0.27 7.95
N ILE A 463 33.42 0.04 7.13
CA ILE A 463 33.24 0.50 5.74
C ILE A 463 32.45 -0.53 4.95
N THR A 464 32.88 -1.79 5.00
CA THR A 464 32.20 -2.89 4.30
C THR A 464 30.76 -3.06 4.78
N ALA A 465 30.51 -3.00 6.09
CA ALA A 465 29.18 -3.15 6.64
C ALA A 465 28.24 -2.01 6.22
N THR A 466 28.72 -0.77 6.24
CA THR A 466 27.92 0.39 5.82
C THR A 466 27.53 0.30 4.35
N LEU A 467 28.48 -0.05 3.49
CA LEU A 467 28.23 -0.28 2.06
C LEU A 467 27.25 -1.45 1.84
N ALA A 468 27.45 -2.58 2.54
CA ALA A 468 26.59 -3.73 2.41
C ALA A 468 25.15 -3.41 2.85
N VAL A 469 24.98 -2.70 3.98
CA VAL A 469 23.65 -2.26 4.44
C VAL A 469 22.96 -1.35 3.41
N SER A 470 23.71 -0.43 2.78
CA SER A 470 23.13 0.42 1.73
C SER A 470 22.68 -0.39 0.50
N VAL A 471 23.47 -1.38 0.10
CA VAL A 471 23.12 -2.29 -1.02
C VAL A 471 21.88 -3.11 -0.67
N ILE A 472 21.85 -3.70 0.53
CA ILE A 472 20.71 -4.47 1.03
C ILE A 472 19.45 -3.61 1.00
N MET A 473 19.52 -2.43 1.60
CA MET A 473 18.39 -1.51 1.67
C MET A 473 17.84 -1.16 0.31
N PHE A 474 18.70 -0.72 -0.59
CA PHE A 474 18.27 -0.30 -1.91
C PHE A 474 17.58 -1.44 -2.67
N LEU A 475 18.21 -2.61 -2.72
CA LEU A 475 17.69 -3.76 -3.45
C LEU A 475 16.39 -4.31 -2.83
N THR A 476 16.33 -4.38 -1.51
CA THR A 476 15.11 -4.83 -0.81
C THR A 476 13.95 -3.85 -0.97
N THR A 477 14.23 -2.54 -0.90
CA THR A 477 13.22 -1.50 -1.15
C THR A 477 12.74 -1.54 -2.60
N ASN A 478 13.66 -1.70 -3.56
CA ASN A 478 13.28 -1.82 -4.97
C ASN A 478 12.39 -3.04 -5.23
N TYR A 479 12.75 -4.19 -4.66
CA TYR A 479 11.91 -5.40 -4.75
C TYR A 479 10.51 -5.13 -4.19
N PHE A 480 10.43 -4.54 -3.00
CA PHE A 480 9.14 -4.21 -2.38
C PHE A 480 8.29 -3.28 -3.26
N CYS A 481 8.88 -2.18 -3.77
CA CYS A 481 8.15 -1.27 -4.67
C CYS A 481 7.65 -1.97 -5.94
N ASN A 482 8.45 -2.87 -6.48
CA ASN A 482 8.06 -3.63 -7.67
C ASN A 482 6.99 -4.69 -7.34
N SER A 483 7.04 -5.32 -6.16
CA SER A 483 5.99 -6.25 -5.70
C SER A 483 4.66 -5.54 -5.53
N VAL A 484 4.63 -4.40 -4.85
CA VAL A 484 3.41 -3.58 -4.73
C VAL A 484 2.89 -3.13 -6.09
N ALA A 485 3.79 -2.69 -6.98
CA ALA A 485 3.40 -2.29 -8.33
C ALA A 485 2.85 -3.45 -9.17
N ARG A 486 3.38 -4.67 -8.97
CA ARG A 486 2.85 -5.87 -9.62
C ARG A 486 1.50 -6.26 -9.04
N ALA A 487 1.37 -6.26 -7.72
CA ALA A 487 0.10 -6.55 -7.07
C ALA A 487 -1.02 -5.62 -7.56
N ASN A 488 -0.74 -4.33 -7.73
CA ASN A 488 -1.72 -3.37 -8.23
C ASN A 488 -2.01 -3.49 -9.74
N LYS A 489 -1.03 -3.90 -10.54
CA LYS A 489 -1.26 -4.18 -11.99
C LYS A 489 -1.95 -5.51 -12.22
N PHE A 490 -2.00 -6.33 -11.20
CA PHE A 490 -2.39 -7.72 -11.28
C PHE A 490 -3.87 -7.89 -11.58
N GLU A 491 -4.69 -6.98 -11.06
CA GLU A 491 -6.12 -7.18 -11.16
C GLU A 491 -6.69 -6.80 -12.53
N LEU A 492 -6.11 -5.85 -13.28
CA LEU A 492 -6.78 -5.38 -14.49
C LEU A 492 -5.80 -4.74 -15.51
N ASP A 493 -5.04 -5.51 -16.27
CA ASP A 493 -4.42 -5.01 -17.53
C ASP A 493 -5.41 -5.22 -18.70
N LEU A 494 -6.64 -4.69 -18.52
CA LEU A 494 -7.73 -4.86 -19.46
C LEU A 494 -7.50 -4.06 -20.74
N PRO A 495 -7.85 -4.60 -21.91
CA PRO A 495 -7.72 -3.89 -23.17
C PRO A 495 -8.72 -2.73 -23.31
N TYR A 496 -9.69 -2.61 -22.43
CA TYR A 496 -10.74 -1.61 -22.43
C TYR A 496 -10.74 -0.79 -21.12
N GLN A 497 -11.29 0.41 -21.17
CA GLN A 497 -11.35 1.36 -20.08
C GLN A 497 -12.74 1.48 -19.45
N ILE A 498 -13.79 1.25 -20.25
CA ILE A 498 -15.18 1.38 -19.81
C ILE A 498 -15.89 0.04 -20.07
N VAL A 499 -16.78 -0.35 -19.17
CA VAL A 499 -17.74 -1.44 -19.42
C VAL A 499 -19.14 -0.86 -19.38
N ALA A 500 -19.89 -1.13 -20.46
CA ALA A 500 -21.30 -0.80 -20.56
C ALA A 500 -22.11 -2.07 -20.74
N SER A 501 -23.11 -2.28 -19.89
CA SER A 501 -24.01 -3.45 -19.96
C SER A 501 -25.38 -3.04 -20.46
N CYS A 502 -26.02 -3.90 -21.22
CA CYS A 502 -27.42 -3.78 -21.57
C CYS A 502 -28.06 -5.16 -21.80
N SER A 503 -29.36 -5.20 -22.05
CA SER A 503 -30.02 -6.45 -22.43
C SER A 503 -29.52 -6.97 -23.80
N LEU A 504 -29.49 -8.28 -23.98
CA LEU A 504 -29.02 -8.92 -25.21
C LEU A 504 -29.77 -8.42 -26.45
N SER A 505 -31.07 -8.16 -26.33
CA SER A 505 -31.90 -7.64 -27.41
C SER A 505 -31.48 -6.26 -27.92
N GLU A 506 -30.77 -5.49 -27.07
CA GLU A 506 -30.33 -4.11 -27.34
C GLU A 506 -28.84 -4.01 -27.62
N SER A 507 -28.08 -5.09 -27.39
CA SER A 507 -26.62 -5.09 -27.42
C SER A 507 -26.02 -4.66 -28.75
N ASP A 508 -26.59 -5.10 -29.88
CA ASP A 508 -26.12 -4.68 -31.21
C ASP A 508 -26.37 -3.19 -31.47
N LYS A 509 -27.50 -2.65 -31.00
CA LYS A 509 -27.82 -1.24 -31.09
C LYS A 509 -26.81 -0.42 -30.25
N LEU A 510 -26.57 -0.84 -29.04
CA LEU A 510 -25.61 -0.17 -28.13
C LEU A 510 -24.19 -0.25 -28.68
N ARG A 511 -23.72 -1.43 -29.10
CA ARG A 511 -22.40 -1.62 -29.71
C ARG A 511 -22.16 -0.70 -30.89
N ASN A 512 -23.12 -0.60 -31.81
CA ASN A 512 -23.01 0.27 -33.00
C ASN A 512 -22.98 1.74 -32.58
N ALA A 513 -23.86 2.16 -31.67
CA ALA A 513 -23.91 3.55 -31.20
C ALA A 513 -22.61 3.95 -30.50
N ILE A 514 -22.01 3.09 -29.66
CA ILE A 514 -20.72 3.32 -29.02
C ILE A 514 -19.59 3.34 -30.05
N GLY A 515 -19.58 2.40 -30.99
CA GLY A 515 -18.54 2.30 -32.02
C GLY A 515 -18.50 3.48 -33.01
N GLU A 516 -19.61 4.22 -33.18
CA GLU A 516 -19.67 5.43 -33.99
C GLU A 516 -19.21 6.69 -33.24
N MET A 517 -18.97 6.62 -31.91
CA MET A 517 -18.53 7.77 -31.13
C MET A 517 -17.07 8.14 -31.44
N ASP A 518 -16.83 9.43 -31.70
CA ASP A 518 -15.47 9.95 -31.91
C ASP A 518 -14.63 9.76 -30.65
N GLY A 519 -13.54 8.99 -30.76
CA GLY A 519 -12.61 8.67 -29.67
C GLY A 519 -12.76 7.28 -29.10
N VAL A 520 -13.65 6.45 -29.64
CA VAL A 520 -13.70 5.01 -29.36
C VAL A 520 -12.80 4.28 -30.36
N ASP A 521 -11.86 3.51 -29.86
CA ASP A 521 -10.90 2.75 -30.68
C ASP A 521 -11.45 1.36 -31.02
N ASN A 522 -12.10 0.69 -30.05
CA ASN A 522 -12.71 -0.62 -30.26
C ASN A 522 -13.83 -0.90 -29.22
N VAL A 523 -14.72 -1.86 -29.53
CA VAL A 523 -15.77 -2.33 -28.62
C VAL A 523 -15.73 -3.87 -28.59
N TYR A 524 -15.52 -4.42 -27.40
CA TYR A 524 -15.40 -5.87 -27.15
C TYR A 524 -16.64 -6.41 -26.43
N GLY A 525 -17.04 -7.64 -26.68
CA GLY A 525 -17.91 -8.39 -25.77
C GLY A 525 -17.06 -9.04 -24.68
N VAL A 526 -17.38 -8.77 -23.41
CA VAL A 526 -16.48 -9.10 -22.29
C VAL A 526 -17.21 -9.60 -21.04
N SER A 527 -18.38 -10.18 -21.20
CA SER A 527 -19.16 -10.64 -20.04
C SER A 527 -18.44 -11.74 -19.25
N MET A 528 -18.48 -11.64 -17.95
CA MET A 528 -17.88 -12.61 -17.04
C MET A 528 -18.91 -13.05 -15.99
N ILE A 529 -19.04 -14.35 -15.81
CA ILE A 529 -19.96 -14.96 -14.84
C ILE A 529 -19.12 -15.75 -13.84
N GLN A 530 -19.15 -15.38 -12.57
CA GLN A 530 -18.45 -16.07 -11.50
C GLN A 530 -19.26 -17.24 -10.96
N PHE A 531 -18.60 -18.36 -10.78
CA PHE A 531 -19.14 -19.53 -10.10
C PHE A 531 -18.36 -19.83 -8.86
N LEU A 532 -19.07 -20.08 -7.76
CA LEU A 532 -18.49 -20.53 -6.53
C LEU A 532 -18.55 -22.06 -6.50
N PHE A 533 -17.41 -22.72 -6.62
CA PHE A 533 -17.28 -24.11 -6.19
C PHE A 533 -17.29 -24.13 -4.67
N LYS A 534 -18.45 -24.23 -4.06
CA LYS A 534 -18.48 -24.58 -2.64
C LYS A 534 -18.31 -26.10 -2.56
N LYS A 535 -17.24 -26.55 -1.88
CA LYS A 535 -17.27 -27.86 -1.21
C LYS A 535 -18.42 -27.77 -0.22
N ALA A 536 -19.61 -28.23 -0.66
CA ALA A 536 -20.80 -28.15 0.14
C ALA A 536 -20.57 -28.92 1.44
N PRO A 537 -20.85 -28.34 2.63
CA PRO A 537 -21.09 -29.13 3.82
C PRO A 537 -22.14 -30.19 3.47
N GLU A 538 -22.11 -31.36 4.13
CA GLU A 538 -23.04 -32.48 3.81
C GLU A 538 -24.54 -32.12 3.79
N SER A 539 -24.92 -30.98 4.34
CA SER A 539 -26.27 -30.41 4.36
C SER A 539 -26.67 -29.62 3.11
N THR A 540 -25.74 -29.31 2.17
CA THR A 540 -26.01 -28.52 0.95
C THR A 540 -25.73 -29.32 -0.33
N LYS A 541 -25.81 -30.62 -0.27
CA LYS A 541 -25.62 -31.53 -1.43
C LYS A 541 -26.59 -31.30 -2.59
N GLU A 542 -27.62 -30.48 -2.43
CA GLU A 542 -28.60 -30.16 -3.46
C GLU A 542 -28.16 -29.03 -4.40
N LEU A 543 -27.15 -28.22 -4.02
CA LEU A 543 -26.71 -27.04 -4.79
C LEU A 543 -25.39 -27.23 -5.56
N ALA A 544 -24.63 -28.29 -5.31
CA ALA A 544 -23.36 -28.53 -5.98
C ALA A 544 -23.53 -29.60 -7.06
N ASN A 545 -24.21 -29.29 -8.13
CA ASN A 545 -24.41 -30.20 -9.25
C ASN A 545 -23.34 -30.02 -10.33
N THR A 546 -22.09 -29.92 -9.95
CA THR A 546 -20.99 -29.99 -10.91
C THR A 546 -20.40 -31.37 -10.87
N ASP A 547 -20.39 -32.09 -11.98
CA ASP A 547 -19.65 -33.35 -12.13
C ASP A 547 -18.15 -33.19 -11.84
N ILE A 548 -17.64 -31.96 -11.82
CA ILE A 548 -16.30 -31.60 -11.33
C ILE A 548 -16.21 -31.82 -9.81
N ALA A 549 -17.29 -31.68 -9.06
CA ALA A 549 -17.32 -32.00 -7.63
C ALA A 549 -16.95 -33.47 -7.32
N ASP A 550 -16.98 -34.35 -8.32
CA ASP A 550 -16.50 -35.74 -8.19
C ASP A 550 -14.98 -35.88 -8.05
N GLN A 551 -14.24 -34.75 -8.04
CA GLN A 551 -12.76 -34.72 -7.88
C GLN A 551 -12.00 -35.66 -8.84
N LYS A 552 -12.69 -36.29 -9.76
CA LYS A 552 -12.18 -37.33 -10.67
C LYS A 552 -11.12 -36.80 -11.63
N PHE A 553 -11.23 -35.50 -11.99
CA PHE A 553 -10.32 -34.87 -12.94
C PHE A 553 -9.28 -33.96 -12.28
N LEU A 554 -9.40 -33.75 -10.96
CA LEU A 554 -8.40 -33.01 -10.20
C LEU A 554 -7.11 -33.81 -10.10
N LEU A 555 -5.99 -33.12 -10.15
CA LEU A 555 -4.72 -33.72 -9.80
C LEU A 555 -4.70 -34.06 -8.31
N PRO A 556 -4.01 -35.14 -7.89
CA PRO A 556 -4.05 -35.63 -6.50
C PRO A 556 -3.65 -34.59 -5.46
N GLU A 557 -2.79 -33.66 -5.80
CA GLU A 557 -2.34 -32.56 -4.94
C GLU A 557 -3.42 -31.53 -4.62
N PHE A 558 -4.49 -31.50 -5.43
CA PHE A 558 -5.64 -30.60 -5.26
C PHE A 558 -6.90 -31.28 -4.71
N ALA A 559 -6.83 -32.56 -4.39
CA ALA A 559 -7.98 -33.33 -3.93
C ALA A 559 -8.68 -32.76 -2.68
N ASP A 560 -7.92 -32.07 -1.82
CA ASP A 560 -8.42 -31.43 -0.61
C ASP A 560 -8.64 -29.91 -0.76
N LEU A 561 -8.42 -29.35 -1.98
CA LEU A 561 -8.57 -27.94 -2.21
C LEU A 561 -10.06 -27.61 -2.34
N SER A 562 -10.55 -26.69 -1.53
CA SER A 562 -11.79 -25.98 -1.81
C SER A 562 -11.45 -24.89 -2.84
N LEU A 563 -11.64 -25.15 -4.12
CA LEU A 563 -11.56 -24.12 -5.14
C LEU A 563 -12.60 -23.05 -4.82
N ALA A 564 -12.17 -21.82 -4.69
CA ALA A 564 -13.05 -20.72 -4.25
C ALA A 564 -14.06 -20.33 -5.34
N GLY A 565 -13.73 -20.54 -6.63
CA GLY A 565 -14.61 -20.28 -7.75
C GLY A 565 -13.98 -20.68 -9.09
N MET A 566 -14.79 -20.67 -10.13
CA MET A 566 -14.39 -20.72 -11.52
C MET A 566 -15.17 -19.65 -12.28
N ASP A 567 -14.51 -18.97 -13.19
CA ASP A 567 -15.13 -17.95 -14.00
C ASP A 567 -15.48 -18.49 -15.38
N VAL A 568 -16.65 -18.13 -15.90
CA VAL A 568 -16.97 -18.30 -17.32
C VAL A 568 -16.85 -16.94 -18.00
N CYS A 569 -15.89 -16.83 -18.88
CA CYS A 569 -15.61 -15.60 -19.63
C CYS A 569 -16.22 -15.72 -21.02
N ILE A 570 -17.23 -14.91 -21.28
CA ILE A 570 -17.90 -14.80 -22.56
C ILE A 570 -17.19 -13.69 -23.32
N VAL A 571 -16.49 -14.06 -24.40
CA VAL A 571 -15.69 -13.12 -25.18
C VAL A 571 -16.13 -13.07 -26.64
N ASP A 572 -15.90 -11.94 -27.32
CA ASP A 572 -16.19 -11.81 -28.74
C ASP A 572 -15.59 -12.96 -29.54
N ASP A 573 -16.34 -13.46 -30.50
CA ASP A 573 -15.93 -14.58 -31.35
C ASP A 573 -14.57 -14.36 -32.00
N LYS A 574 -14.27 -13.11 -32.38
CA LYS A 574 -12.97 -12.74 -32.96
C LYS A 574 -11.82 -12.89 -31.95
N GLU A 575 -12.03 -12.49 -30.72
CA GLU A 575 -11.02 -12.63 -29.65
C GLU A 575 -10.91 -14.08 -29.18
N PHE A 576 -12.03 -14.80 -29.15
CA PHE A 576 -12.04 -16.25 -28.90
C PHE A 576 -11.23 -17.00 -29.94
N ASP A 577 -11.46 -16.68 -31.22
CA ASP A 577 -10.70 -17.23 -32.35
C ASP A 577 -9.20 -16.99 -32.19
N ARG A 578 -8.81 -15.80 -31.74
CA ARG A 578 -7.41 -15.46 -31.47
C ARG A 578 -6.82 -16.32 -30.32
N ILE A 579 -7.58 -16.54 -29.25
CA ILE A 579 -7.17 -17.45 -28.18
C ILE A 579 -6.89 -18.86 -28.74
N LEU A 580 -7.79 -19.36 -29.62
CA LEU A 580 -7.63 -20.68 -30.23
C LEU A 580 -6.38 -20.74 -31.14
N GLU A 581 -6.19 -19.73 -32.01
CA GLU A 581 -5.02 -19.64 -32.91
C GLU A 581 -3.69 -19.60 -32.13
N ASP A 582 -3.61 -18.74 -31.09
CA ASP A 582 -2.42 -18.59 -30.28
C ASP A 582 -2.04 -19.88 -29.53
N ASN A 583 -3.03 -20.72 -29.24
CA ASN A 583 -2.82 -22.00 -28.57
C ASN A 583 -2.86 -23.24 -29.52
N GLY A 584 -3.00 -23.01 -30.83
CA GLY A 584 -2.99 -24.08 -31.83
C GLY A 584 -4.20 -25.01 -31.79
N LEU A 585 -5.35 -24.51 -31.33
CA LEU A 585 -6.62 -25.23 -31.23
C LEU A 585 -7.45 -25.05 -32.51
N ASP A 586 -8.20 -26.08 -32.88
CA ASP A 586 -9.04 -26.08 -34.10
C ASP A 586 -10.33 -25.30 -33.85
N LYS A 587 -10.52 -24.19 -34.55
CA LYS A 587 -11.70 -23.33 -34.45
C LYS A 587 -13.02 -24.08 -34.74
N ASP A 588 -13.04 -24.94 -35.77
CA ASP A 588 -14.26 -25.62 -36.19
C ASP A 588 -14.82 -26.53 -35.09
N ALA A 589 -13.99 -26.91 -34.12
CA ALA A 589 -14.43 -27.74 -33.01
C ALA A 589 -15.34 -26.98 -32.03
N TYR A 590 -15.30 -25.62 -32.00
CA TYR A 590 -16.01 -24.82 -31.01
C TYR A 590 -17.32 -24.21 -31.50
N TYR A 591 -17.52 -24.13 -32.81
CA TYR A 591 -18.72 -23.59 -33.40
C TYR A 591 -19.60 -24.73 -33.97
N GLY A 592 -20.43 -25.31 -33.09
CA GLY A 592 -21.28 -26.47 -33.45
C GLY A 592 -22.61 -26.46 -32.68
N ASP A 593 -23.25 -27.62 -32.55
CA ASP A 593 -24.54 -27.74 -31.84
C ASP A 593 -24.41 -27.67 -30.33
N THR A 594 -23.22 -27.95 -29.77
CA THR A 594 -22.94 -27.91 -28.33
C THR A 594 -22.08 -26.70 -28.00
N LEU A 595 -22.39 -26.07 -26.85
CA LEU A 595 -21.54 -24.98 -26.33
C LEU A 595 -20.22 -25.57 -25.82
N ARG A 596 -19.12 -25.18 -26.44
CA ARG A 596 -17.77 -25.64 -26.11
C ARG A 596 -16.91 -24.48 -25.68
N GLY A 597 -16.13 -24.74 -24.65
CA GLY A 597 -15.23 -23.76 -24.08
C GLY A 597 -13.77 -24.25 -23.95
N VAL A 598 -12.87 -23.30 -23.82
CA VAL A 598 -11.46 -23.53 -23.54
C VAL A 598 -11.21 -23.24 -22.06
N LEU A 599 -10.65 -24.21 -21.33
CA LEU A 599 -10.36 -24.06 -19.91
C LEU A 599 -8.94 -23.52 -19.72
N LEU A 600 -8.82 -22.38 -19.05
CA LEU A 600 -7.55 -21.87 -18.53
C LEU A 600 -7.18 -22.68 -17.29
N ASN A 601 -6.32 -23.67 -17.47
CA ASN A 601 -5.92 -24.63 -16.45
C ASN A 601 -4.64 -24.18 -15.73
N ASP A 602 -4.66 -22.98 -15.17
CA ASP A 602 -3.49 -22.37 -14.52
C ASP A 602 -3.91 -21.74 -13.19
N TYR A 603 -3.62 -22.48 -12.12
CA TYR A 603 -3.96 -22.08 -10.76
C TYR A 603 -2.71 -21.91 -9.92
N PHE A 604 -2.64 -20.85 -9.11
CA PHE A 604 -1.50 -20.59 -8.24
C PHE A 604 -1.70 -21.25 -6.87
N HIS A 605 -1.21 -22.49 -6.74
CA HIS A 605 -1.22 -23.21 -5.47
C HIS A 605 0.17 -23.26 -4.85
N GLU A 606 0.26 -23.05 -3.53
CA GLU A 606 1.56 -23.01 -2.81
C GLU A 606 2.64 -22.19 -3.53
N ARG A 607 2.25 -21.12 -4.26
CA ARG A 607 3.14 -20.16 -4.92
C ARG A 607 3.77 -20.63 -6.22
N LYS A 608 3.16 -21.61 -6.84
CA LYS A 608 3.58 -22.08 -8.16
C LYS A 608 2.36 -22.15 -9.07
N PRO A 609 2.49 -21.71 -10.32
CA PRO A 609 1.46 -22.05 -11.30
C PRO A 609 1.41 -23.57 -11.42
N SER A 610 0.25 -24.13 -11.26
CA SER A 610 0.04 -25.57 -11.28
C SER A 610 -1.22 -25.87 -12.07
N GLU A 611 -1.17 -26.91 -12.89
CA GLU A 611 -2.37 -27.45 -13.52
C GLU A 611 -3.24 -28.07 -12.43
N VAL A 612 -4.52 -27.79 -12.47
CA VAL A 612 -5.50 -28.32 -11.51
C VAL A 612 -6.17 -29.57 -12.04
N PHE A 613 -6.47 -29.56 -13.34
CA PHE A 613 -7.16 -30.65 -13.99
C PHE A 613 -6.20 -31.41 -14.90
N ASN A 614 -6.43 -32.72 -14.99
CA ASN A 614 -5.77 -33.55 -15.98
C ASN A 614 -6.54 -33.53 -17.32
N ASP A 615 -5.91 -34.05 -18.38
CA ASP A 615 -6.50 -34.08 -19.73
C ASP A 615 -7.83 -34.82 -19.82
N GLY A 616 -8.19 -35.59 -18.82
CA GLY A 616 -9.47 -36.33 -18.78
C GLY A 616 -10.69 -35.41 -18.65
N ILE A 617 -10.50 -34.12 -18.34
CA ILE A 617 -11.58 -33.13 -18.33
C ILE A 617 -12.02 -32.74 -19.74
N ILE A 618 -11.18 -32.97 -20.75
CA ILE A 618 -11.54 -32.69 -22.16
C ILE A 618 -12.68 -33.63 -22.56
N GLY A 619 -13.72 -33.03 -23.13
CA GLY A 619 -14.96 -33.76 -23.52
C GLY A 619 -15.97 -33.92 -22.38
N GLN A 620 -15.70 -33.38 -21.19
CA GLN A 620 -16.66 -33.34 -20.08
C GLN A 620 -17.49 -32.04 -20.17
N ALA A 621 -18.77 -32.16 -19.83
CA ALA A 621 -19.65 -30.99 -19.72
C ALA A 621 -19.61 -30.44 -18.29
N LEU A 622 -19.38 -29.14 -18.18
CA LEU A 622 -19.51 -28.41 -16.95
C LEU A 622 -20.97 -28.00 -16.74
N HIS A 623 -21.56 -28.48 -15.67
CA HIS A 623 -22.82 -27.98 -15.13
C HIS A 623 -22.53 -27.06 -13.96
N TYR A 624 -23.06 -25.86 -14.00
CA TYR A 624 -22.81 -24.86 -12.99
C TYR A 624 -24.11 -24.26 -12.48
N ASP A 625 -24.08 -23.80 -11.25
CA ASP A 625 -25.19 -23.14 -10.60
C ASP A 625 -24.92 -21.64 -10.63
N ASN A 626 -25.80 -20.88 -11.23
CA ASN A 626 -25.82 -19.43 -11.14
C ASN A 626 -27.24 -18.97 -10.85
N ALA A 627 -27.47 -17.67 -10.81
CA ALA A 627 -28.82 -17.10 -10.69
C ALA A 627 -29.78 -17.48 -11.86
N MET A 628 -29.28 -18.15 -12.89
CA MET A 628 -30.09 -18.72 -14.00
C MET A 628 -30.60 -20.11 -13.62
N GLU A 629 -31.89 -20.33 -13.76
CA GLU A 629 -32.46 -21.66 -13.69
C GLU A 629 -31.94 -22.47 -14.89
N ASN A 630 -31.15 -23.51 -14.67
CA ASN A 630 -30.52 -24.38 -15.69
C ASN A 630 -29.66 -23.64 -16.72
N PRO A 631 -28.50 -23.04 -16.33
CA PRO A 631 -27.59 -22.43 -17.29
C PRO A 631 -27.09 -23.44 -18.34
N PRO A 632 -26.73 -23.01 -19.58
CA PRO A 632 -26.27 -23.89 -20.62
C PRO A 632 -24.98 -24.62 -20.22
N ALA A 633 -24.96 -25.95 -20.29
CA ALA A 633 -23.78 -26.74 -20.03
C ALA A 633 -22.65 -26.42 -21.00
N ILE A 634 -21.42 -26.34 -20.51
CA ILE A 634 -20.21 -26.01 -21.29
C ILE A 634 -19.34 -27.26 -21.39
N GLU A 635 -19.15 -27.80 -22.59
CA GLU A 635 -18.23 -28.90 -22.85
C GLU A 635 -16.80 -28.35 -22.96
N ILE A 636 -15.87 -28.84 -22.15
CA ILE A 636 -14.46 -28.46 -22.23
C ILE A 636 -13.83 -29.13 -23.42
N ALA A 637 -13.47 -28.36 -24.46
CA ALA A 637 -12.90 -28.89 -25.70
C ALA A 637 -11.36 -28.70 -25.78
N GLY A 638 -10.79 -27.90 -24.92
CA GLY A 638 -9.33 -27.67 -24.84
C GLY A 638 -8.86 -27.11 -23.54
N LEU A 639 -7.57 -27.29 -23.26
CA LEU A 639 -6.87 -26.71 -22.11
C LEU A 639 -5.83 -25.71 -22.61
N ILE A 640 -5.78 -24.56 -21.99
CA ILE A 640 -4.76 -23.54 -22.22
C ILE A 640 -4.06 -23.13 -20.92
N LYS A 641 -2.89 -22.51 -21.08
CA LYS A 641 -2.11 -21.96 -19.97
C LYS A 641 -1.89 -20.47 -20.19
N TYR A 642 -1.79 -19.76 -19.11
CA TYR A 642 -1.45 -18.35 -19.17
C TYR A 642 0.03 -18.17 -19.61
N ASP A 643 0.26 -17.50 -20.72
CA ASP A 643 1.59 -17.26 -21.27
C ASP A 643 2.15 -15.85 -20.96
N GLY A 644 1.36 -15.03 -20.28
CA GLY A 644 1.72 -13.65 -19.92
C GLY A 644 1.66 -12.64 -21.08
N LYS A 645 1.13 -13.03 -22.24
CA LYS A 645 1.12 -12.20 -23.45
C LYS A 645 -0.26 -11.81 -23.94
N ASN A 646 -1.29 -12.52 -23.49
CA ASN A 646 -2.65 -12.35 -24.02
C ASN A 646 -3.48 -11.51 -23.05
N SER A 647 -3.79 -10.28 -23.42
CA SER A 647 -4.55 -9.34 -22.60
C SER A 647 -5.99 -9.77 -22.32
N ILE A 648 -6.58 -10.60 -23.18
CA ILE A 648 -7.94 -11.09 -22.96
C ILE A 648 -7.99 -12.19 -21.89
N LEU A 649 -6.90 -12.95 -21.70
CA LEU A 649 -6.79 -13.90 -20.60
C LEU A 649 -6.57 -13.19 -19.24
N ASP A 650 -6.36 -11.89 -19.25
CA ASP A 650 -6.28 -11.06 -18.04
C ASP A 650 -7.67 -10.63 -17.51
N LEU A 651 -8.77 -11.03 -18.16
CA LEU A 651 -10.13 -10.85 -17.64
C LEU A 651 -10.34 -11.57 -16.31
N THR A 652 -9.66 -12.70 -16.13
CA THR A 652 -9.70 -13.43 -14.85
C THR A 652 -8.54 -13.05 -13.94
N PRO A 653 -8.77 -12.96 -12.62
CA PRO A 653 -7.67 -12.84 -11.67
C PRO A 653 -6.68 -13.98 -11.87
N LYS A 654 -5.40 -13.66 -11.97
CA LYS A 654 -4.33 -14.67 -12.09
C LYS A 654 -4.35 -15.58 -10.87
N GLY A 655 -4.73 -16.81 -11.04
CA GLY A 655 -4.89 -17.76 -9.95
C GLY A 655 -6.27 -18.35 -9.89
N ASP A 656 -7.23 -17.80 -10.61
CA ASP A 656 -8.54 -18.40 -10.77
C ASP A 656 -8.60 -19.23 -12.05
N ILE A 657 -9.44 -20.26 -12.03
CA ILE A 657 -9.68 -21.12 -13.18
C ILE A 657 -10.80 -20.49 -13.99
N ALA A 658 -10.59 -20.36 -15.28
CA ALA A 658 -11.59 -19.77 -16.17
C ALA A 658 -11.88 -20.64 -17.37
N VAL A 659 -13.14 -20.61 -17.81
CA VAL A 659 -13.57 -21.19 -19.08
C VAL A 659 -13.95 -20.07 -20.02
N TYR A 660 -13.28 -19.98 -21.15
CA TYR A 660 -13.59 -19.02 -22.19
C TYR A 660 -14.54 -19.64 -23.22
N VAL A 661 -15.59 -18.90 -23.58
CA VAL A 661 -16.60 -19.30 -24.54
C VAL A 661 -16.89 -18.17 -25.53
N PRO A 662 -17.20 -18.46 -26.81
CA PRO A 662 -17.53 -17.41 -27.75
C PRO A 662 -18.95 -16.87 -27.53
N THR A 663 -19.08 -15.52 -27.64
CA THR A 663 -20.33 -14.80 -27.43
C THR A 663 -21.49 -15.37 -28.23
N SER A 664 -21.29 -15.62 -29.54
CA SER A 664 -22.35 -16.15 -30.40
C SER A 664 -22.92 -17.48 -29.93
N MET A 665 -22.04 -18.39 -29.50
CA MET A 665 -22.45 -19.73 -29.07
C MET A 665 -23.08 -19.72 -27.69
N TYR A 666 -22.54 -18.93 -26.77
CA TYR A 666 -23.08 -18.82 -25.42
C TYR A 666 -24.51 -18.29 -25.42
N TYR A 667 -24.73 -17.15 -26.06
CA TYR A 667 -26.06 -16.54 -26.09
C TYR A 667 -27.04 -17.31 -26.96
N ALA A 668 -26.59 -18.02 -28.03
CA ALA A 668 -27.46 -18.93 -28.77
C ALA A 668 -28.04 -20.03 -27.86
N LYS A 669 -27.23 -20.55 -26.93
CA LYS A 669 -27.67 -21.56 -25.96
C LYS A 669 -28.42 -20.96 -24.76
N ALA A 670 -28.02 -19.81 -24.30
CA ALA A 670 -28.71 -19.12 -23.21
C ALA A 670 -30.16 -18.73 -23.57
N LYS A 671 -30.40 -18.36 -24.82
CA LYS A 671 -31.77 -18.09 -25.37
C LYS A 671 -32.69 -19.31 -25.36
N GLU A 672 -32.17 -20.54 -25.30
CA GLU A 672 -32.98 -21.75 -25.17
C GLU A 672 -33.61 -21.85 -23.76
N VAL A 673 -33.02 -21.15 -22.77
CA VAL A 673 -33.36 -21.23 -21.34
C VAL A 673 -34.02 -19.93 -20.83
N LEU A 674 -33.54 -18.78 -21.27
CA LEU A 674 -34.02 -17.48 -20.87
C LEU A 674 -34.45 -16.60 -22.04
N PRO A 675 -35.45 -15.71 -21.85
CA PRO A 675 -35.79 -14.67 -22.83
C PRO A 675 -34.61 -13.69 -23.05
N GLU A 676 -34.53 -13.11 -24.25
CA GLU A 676 -33.44 -12.19 -24.63
C GLU A 676 -33.38 -10.92 -23.79
N ASP A 677 -34.50 -10.46 -23.30
CA ASP A 677 -34.62 -9.27 -22.41
C ASP A 677 -34.07 -9.50 -21.02
N LYS A 678 -33.96 -10.75 -20.58
CA LYS A 678 -33.35 -11.14 -19.32
C LYS A 678 -31.87 -11.49 -19.42
N LEU A 679 -31.33 -11.59 -20.61
CA LEU A 679 -29.90 -11.82 -20.81
C LEU A 679 -29.18 -10.50 -20.97
N THR A 680 -28.15 -10.28 -20.18
CA THR A 680 -27.28 -9.09 -20.24
C THR A 680 -26.01 -9.37 -21.00
N VAL A 681 -25.50 -8.36 -21.68
CA VAL A 681 -24.23 -8.37 -22.40
C VAL A 681 -23.40 -7.21 -21.89
N ASP A 682 -22.16 -7.49 -21.55
CA ASP A 682 -21.18 -6.48 -21.18
C ASP A 682 -20.29 -6.14 -22.37
N LEU A 683 -20.18 -4.87 -22.68
CA LEU A 683 -19.38 -4.32 -23.76
C LEU A 683 -18.20 -3.55 -23.16
N GLY A 684 -16.98 -4.03 -23.39
CA GLY A 684 -15.75 -3.32 -23.04
C GLY A 684 -15.39 -2.31 -24.12
N VAL A 685 -15.17 -1.07 -23.77
CA VAL A 685 -14.88 0.05 -24.68
C VAL A 685 -13.44 0.49 -24.55
N GLU A 686 -12.67 0.37 -25.62
CA GLU A 686 -11.30 0.84 -25.72
C GLU A 686 -11.28 2.32 -26.15
N THR A 687 -10.71 3.18 -25.29
CA THR A 687 -10.63 4.60 -25.56
C THR A 687 -9.53 5.29 -24.75
N THR A 688 -8.91 6.29 -25.30
CA THR A 688 -7.97 7.17 -24.56
C THR A 688 -8.66 8.35 -23.86
N ARG A 689 -9.95 8.60 -24.15
CA ARG A 689 -10.78 9.68 -23.60
C ARG A 689 -11.88 9.13 -22.68
N HIS A 690 -11.53 8.25 -21.77
CA HIS A 690 -12.50 7.44 -21.02
C HIS A 690 -13.58 8.26 -20.32
N LYS A 691 -13.26 9.37 -19.63
CA LYS A 691 -14.26 10.21 -18.95
C LYS A 691 -15.30 10.81 -19.90
N GLU A 692 -14.84 11.42 -21.00
CA GLU A 692 -15.75 12.00 -22.00
C GLU A 692 -16.63 10.94 -22.64
N ILE A 693 -16.06 9.77 -22.93
CA ILE A 693 -16.79 8.67 -23.56
C ILE A 693 -17.75 8.03 -22.56
N HIS A 694 -17.32 7.82 -21.31
CA HIS A 694 -18.18 7.34 -20.23
C HIS A 694 -19.42 8.21 -20.07
N ASP A 695 -19.27 9.54 -19.96
CA ASP A 695 -20.40 10.46 -19.81
C ASP A 695 -21.34 10.42 -21.02
N LYS A 696 -20.82 10.24 -22.23
CA LYS A 696 -21.61 10.07 -23.44
C LYS A 696 -22.38 8.75 -23.46
N ILE A 697 -21.72 7.65 -23.10
CA ILE A 697 -22.35 6.33 -23.01
C ILE A 697 -23.42 6.34 -21.92
N TYR A 698 -23.12 6.89 -20.76
CA TYR A 698 -24.07 7.00 -19.67
C TYR A 698 -25.31 7.80 -20.11
N SER A 699 -25.12 8.97 -20.73
CA SER A 699 -26.21 9.77 -21.28
C SER A 699 -26.99 9.05 -22.39
N LEU A 700 -26.31 8.24 -23.20
CA LEU A 700 -26.98 7.43 -24.25
C LEU A 700 -27.86 6.36 -23.61
N LEU A 701 -27.34 5.64 -22.62
CA LEU A 701 -28.06 4.58 -21.92
C LEU A 701 -29.31 5.13 -21.21
N GLU A 702 -29.18 6.31 -20.62
CA GLU A 702 -30.24 6.98 -19.87
C GLU A 702 -31.33 7.53 -20.79
N ASN A 703 -30.97 8.22 -21.89
CA ASN A 703 -31.92 8.95 -22.74
C ASN A 703 -32.62 8.08 -23.80
N ASP A 704 -31.95 7.01 -24.28
CA ASP A 704 -32.45 6.18 -25.38
C ASP A 704 -33.28 4.96 -24.88
N GLY A 705 -33.57 4.88 -23.59
CA GLY A 705 -34.49 3.90 -23.02
C GLY A 705 -33.97 2.48 -23.03
N TYR A 706 -32.67 2.28 -22.81
CA TYR A 706 -32.10 0.94 -22.61
C TYR A 706 -32.60 0.33 -21.30
N HIS A 707 -32.84 -0.98 -21.32
CA HIS A 707 -33.29 -1.72 -20.15
C HIS A 707 -32.11 -2.36 -19.42
N SER A 708 -32.13 -2.38 -18.09
CA SER A 708 -31.14 -3.04 -17.24
C SER A 708 -29.70 -2.68 -17.64
N TYR A 709 -29.36 -1.40 -17.63
CA TYR A 709 -28.05 -0.93 -18.02
C TYR A 709 -27.14 -0.65 -16.81
N TYR A 710 -25.86 -0.81 -17.09
CA TYR A 710 -24.78 -0.48 -16.16
C TYR A 710 -23.63 0.14 -16.98
N CYS A 711 -23.00 1.17 -16.47
CA CYS A 711 -21.83 1.78 -17.09
C CYS A 711 -20.79 2.09 -16.02
N ASN A 712 -19.58 1.55 -16.17
CA ASN A 712 -18.50 1.77 -15.23
C ASN A 712 -17.20 2.14 -15.96
N ASP A 713 -16.53 3.19 -15.46
CA ASP A 713 -15.20 3.61 -15.91
C ASP A 713 -14.13 2.92 -15.06
N PHE A 714 -13.62 1.79 -15.55
CA PHE A 714 -12.53 1.07 -14.89
C PHE A 714 -11.20 1.83 -14.93
N ALA A 715 -11.00 2.70 -15.93
CA ALA A 715 -9.77 3.47 -16.03
C ALA A 715 -9.64 4.47 -14.88
N ASP A 716 -10.74 5.00 -14.37
CA ASP A 716 -10.71 5.85 -13.16
C ASP A 716 -10.22 5.03 -11.95
N SER A 717 -10.72 3.83 -11.75
CA SER A 717 -10.29 2.92 -10.69
C SER A 717 -8.81 2.53 -10.83
N LEU A 718 -8.37 2.23 -12.05
CA LEU A 718 -6.96 1.93 -12.36
C LEU A 718 -6.06 3.15 -12.13
N GLN A 719 -6.50 4.35 -12.52
CA GLN A 719 -5.76 5.59 -12.28
C GLN A 719 -5.58 5.86 -10.77
N VAL A 720 -6.57 5.53 -9.96
CA VAL A 720 -6.48 5.55 -8.49
C VAL A 720 -5.35 4.64 -8.02
N MET A 721 -5.35 3.38 -8.46
CA MET A 721 -4.34 2.39 -8.07
C MET A 721 -2.94 2.76 -8.58
N ASP A 722 -2.82 3.25 -9.81
CA ASP A 722 -1.55 3.78 -10.32
C ASP A 722 -1.05 4.98 -9.51
N THR A 723 -1.94 5.87 -9.11
CA THR A 723 -1.60 7.01 -8.26
C THR A 723 -1.10 6.55 -6.89
N ILE A 724 -1.76 5.61 -6.25
CA ILE A 724 -1.30 4.99 -4.99
C ILE A 724 0.08 4.36 -5.18
N THR A 725 0.28 3.63 -6.27
CA THR A 725 1.56 3.02 -6.62
C THR A 725 2.66 4.06 -6.81
N ILE A 726 2.40 5.14 -7.55
CA ILE A 726 3.34 6.26 -7.74
C ILE A 726 3.66 6.92 -6.40
N MET A 727 2.66 7.08 -5.52
CA MET A 727 2.85 7.62 -4.18
C MET A 727 3.81 6.75 -3.35
N LEU A 728 3.55 5.46 -3.29
CA LEU A 728 4.40 4.51 -2.58
C LEU A 728 5.82 4.49 -3.15
N LYS A 729 5.96 4.43 -4.47
CA LYS A 729 7.27 4.49 -5.16
C LYS A 729 8.00 5.79 -4.83
N THR A 730 7.34 6.94 -4.90
CA THR A 730 7.94 8.25 -4.63
C THR A 730 8.43 8.34 -3.19
N ALA A 731 7.61 7.93 -2.23
CA ALA A 731 7.98 7.90 -0.81
C ALA A 731 9.17 6.97 -0.56
N MET A 732 9.13 5.76 -1.11
CA MET A 732 10.17 4.75 -0.90
C MET A 732 11.48 5.09 -1.62
N TYR A 733 11.44 5.62 -2.83
CA TYR A 733 12.66 6.08 -3.53
C TYR A 733 13.24 7.35 -2.90
N GLY A 734 12.39 8.27 -2.43
CA GLY A 734 12.83 9.42 -1.65
C GLY A 734 13.58 9.01 -0.39
N PHE A 735 13.02 8.07 0.36
CA PHE A 735 13.63 7.48 1.54
C PHE A 735 14.96 6.78 1.22
N THR A 736 14.99 5.94 0.18
CA THR A 736 16.20 5.23 -0.28
C THR A 736 17.26 6.21 -0.77
N GLY A 737 16.87 7.29 -1.44
CA GLY A 737 17.75 8.37 -1.85
C GLY A 737 18.44 9.06 -0.67
N LEU A 738 17.69 9.39 0.37
CA LEU A 738 18.24 9.98 1.60
C LEU A 738 19.21 9.02 2.31
N LEU A 739 18.87 7.72 2.40
CA LEU A 739 19.76 6.70 2.94
C LEU A 739 21.05 6.58 2.14
N SER A 740 20.94 6.64 0.82
CA SER A 740 22.10 6.59 -0.09
C SER A 740 23.01 7.81 0.13
N LEU A 741 22.45 9.01 0.27
CA LEU A 741 23.22 10.21 0.58
C LEU A 741 23.96 10.10 1.93
N ILE A 742 23.31 9.58 2.96
CA ILE A 742 23.94 9.32 4.27
C ILE A 742 25.08 8.33 4.13
N SER A 743 24.89 7.27 3.35
CA SER A 743 25.90 6.25 3.09
C SER A 743 27.09 6.80 2.34
N VAL A 744 26.86 7.62 1.32
CA VAL A 744 27.91 8.33 0.58
C VAL A 744 28.70 9.24 1.51
N ALA A 745 28.01 10.05 2.34
CA ALA A 745 28.65 10.93 3.30
C ALA A 745 29.52 10.14 4.30
N ASN A 746 29.02 9.00 4.78
CA ASN A 746 29.76 8.12 5.68
C ASN A 746 31.02 7.51 5.01
N ILE A 747 30.89 7.07 3.76
CA ILE A 747 32.01 6.55 2.94
C ILE A 747 33.08 7.63 2.75
N VAL A 748 32.67 8.82 2.29
CA VAL A 748 33.57 9.96 2.10
C VAL A 748 34.30 10.30 3.40
N ASN A 749 33.57 10.40 4.52
CA ASN A 749 34.15 10.69 5.82
C ASN A 749 35.14 9.61 6.25
N THR A 750 34.79 8.34 6.11
CA THR A 750 35.62 7.20 6.54
C THR A 750 36.87 7.04 5.67
N ILE A 751 36.75 7.17 4.35
CA ILE A 751 37.89 7.09 3.43
C ILE A 751 38.79 8.29 3.65
N SER A 752 38.27 9.53 3.66
CA SER A 752 39.07 10.75 3.86
C SER A 752 39.85 10.70 5.19
N THR A 753 39.19 10.31 6.27
CA THR A 753 39.83 10.20 7.58
C THR A 753 40.82 9.04 7.63
N GLY A 754 40.47 7.89 7.03
CA GLY A 754 41.37 6.73 6.93
C GLY A 754 42.66 7.06 6.18
N VAL A 755 42.55 7.87 5.15
CA VAL A 755 43.70 8.37 4.36
C VAL A 755 44.54 9.37 5.18
N LEU A 756 43.88 10.32 5.85
CA LEU A 756 44.59 11.30 6.69
C LEU A 756 45.34 10.66 7.87
N LEU A 757 44.75 9.69 8.55
CA LEU A 757 45.39 8.97 9.66
C LEU A 757 46.60 8.13 9.24
N ARG A 758 46.69 7.80 7.93
CA ARG A 758 47.80 7.02 7.34
C ARG A 758 48.82 7.89 6.58
N ARG A 759 48.69 9.19 6.69
CA ARG A 759 49.53 10.16 5.99
C ARG A 759 51.03 9.87 6.18
N LYS A 760 51.46 9.57 7.42
CA LYS A 760 52.84 9.18 7.74
C LYS A 760 53.30 7.88 7.05
N GLU A 761 52.42 6.84 7.01
CA GLU A 761 52.73 5.60 6.31
C GLU A 761 52.89 5.86 4.79
N PHE A 762 52.02 6.72 4.24
CA PHE A 762 52.10 7.07 2.82
C PHE A 762 53.36 7.89 2.49
N ALA A 763 53.78 8.77 3.39
CA ALA A 763 55.05 9.50 3.28
C ALA A 763 56.24 8.50 3.30
N MET A 764 56.20 7.49 4.17
CA MET A 764 57.23 6.43 4.19
C MET A 764 57.25 5.60 2.90
N TYR A 765 56.07 5.23 2.33
CA TYR A 765 56.06 4.52 1.02
C TYR A 765 56.65 5.36 -0.11
N LYS A 766 56.38 6.66 -0.13
CA LYS A 766 56.96 7.59 -1.10
C LYS A 766 58.47 7.74 -0.90
N SER A 767 58.96 7.78 0.34
CA SER A 767 60.41 7.91 0.63
C SER A 767 61.19 6.66 0.23
N VAL A 768 60.56 5.48 0.20
CA VAL A 768 61.17 4.20 -0.26
C VAL A 768 61.03 4.00 -1.79
N GLY A 769 60.47 4.99 -2.53
CA GLY A 769 60.43 4.99 -3.98
C GLY A 769 59.11 4.59 -4.61
N LEU A 770 58.01 4.56 -3.87
CA LEU A 770 56.67 4.30 -4.45
C LEU A 770 56.25 5.51 -5.29
N GLU A 771 56.16 5.34 -6.60
CA GLU A 771 55.71 6.36 -7.53
C GLU A 771 54.24 6.78 -7.27
N SER A 772 53.93 8.02 -7.65
CA SER A 772 52.55 8.58 -7.49
C SER A 772 51.51 7.76 -8.25
N GLY A 773 51.87 7.10 -9.35
CA GLY A 773 50.99 6.17 -10.11
C GLY A 773 50.70 4.89 -9.34
N GLY A 774 51.73 4.24 -8.79
CA GLY A 774 51.61 3.03 -7.97
C GLY A 774 50.84 3.28 -6.68
N PHE A 775 51.01 4.47 -6.07
CA PHE A 775 50.25 4.89 -4.91
C PHE A 775 48.75 5.02 -5.20
N LYS A 776 48.38 5.69 -6.31
CA LYS A 776 46.99 5.80 -6.73
C LYS A 776 46.38 4.43 -7.00
N LYS A 777 47.10 3.55 -7.72
CA LYS A 777 46.67 2.19 -8.04
C LYS A 777 46.44 1.37 -6.77
N MET A 778 47.33 1.44 -5.81
CA MET A 778 47.18 0.74 -4.52
C MET A 778 45.91 1.18 -3.77
N LEU A 779 45.66 2.47 -3.68
CA LEU A 779 44.48 3.01 -2.99
C LEU A 779 43.19 2.66 -3.75
N TRP A 780 43.21 2.69 -5.08
CA TRP A 780 42.09 2.28 -5.92
C TRP A 780 41.74 0.81 -5.71
N LEU A 781 42.74 -0.06 -5.71
CA LEU A 781 42.56 -1.49 -5.44
C LEU A 781 42.07 -1.75 -4.01
N GLU A 782 42.55 -1.01 -3.01
CA GLU A 782 42.04 -1.11 -1.63
C GLU A 782 40.54 -0.77 -1.56
N THR A 783 40.13 0.27 -2.27
CA THR A 783 38.73 0.74 -2.31
C THR A 783 37.85 -0.26 -3.07
N LEU A 784 38.30 -0.76 -4.19
CA LEU A 784 37.63 -1.78 -4.97
C LEU A 784 37.40 -3.06 -4.16
N LEU A 785 38.37 -3.48 -3.35
CA LEU A 785 38.26 -4.64 -2.46
C LEU A 785 37.20 -4.41 -1.35
N TYR A 786 37.00 -3.18 -0.84
CA TYR A 786 35.92 -2.86 0.06
C TYR A 786 34.56 -2.98 -0.62
N GLY A 787 34.42 -2.47 -1.85
CA GLY A 787 33.21 -2.59 -2.65
C GLY A 787 32.85 -4.05 -2.94
N MET A 788 33.82 -4.84 -3.40
CA MET A 788 33.60 -6.27 -3.66
C MET A 788 33.13 -7.02 -2.41
N LYS A 789 33.75 -6.77 -1.24
CA LYS A 789 33.31 -7.40 0.02
C LYS A 789 31.89 -6.97 0.43
N ALA A 790 31.55 -5.72 0.20
CA ALA A 790 30.21 -5.21 0.49
C ALA A 790 29.17 -5.87 -0.41
N LEU A 791 29.45 -6.04 -1.70
CA LEU A 791 28.56 -6.72 -2.65
C LEU A 791 28.42 -8.22 -2.34
N ILE A 792 29.53 -8.91 -2.02
CA ILE A 792 29.50 -10.33 -1.63
C ILE A 792 28.65 -10.58 -0.38
N LEU A 793 28.57 -9.64 0.52
CA LEU A 793 27.70 -9.71 1.70
C LEU A 793 26.29 -9.17 1.41
N GLY A 794 26.21 -8.05 0.70
CA GLY A 794 24.95 -7.32 0.51
C GLY A 794 23.99 -8.03 -0.44
N ILE A 795 24.48 -8.54 -1.57
CA ILE A 795 23.63 -9.19 -2.58
C ILE A 795 22.94 -10.46 -2.03
N PRO A 796 23.63 -11.43 -1.42
CA PRO A 796 22.95 -12.60 -0.89
C PRO A 796 21.94 -12.28 0.23
N ILE A 797 22.27 -11.31 1.09
CA ILE A 797 21.37 -10.89 2.15
C ILE A 797 20.14 -10.17 1.57
N SER A 798 20.31 -9.31 0.57
CA SER A 798 19.18 -8.66 -0.11
C SER A 798 18.29 -9.66 -0.81
N LEU A 799 18.85 -10.66 -1.50
CA LEU A 799 18.09 -11.74 -2.11
C LEU A 799 17.30 -12.55 -1.08
N LEU A 800 17.93 -12.86 0.06
CA LEU A 800 17.23 -13.54 1.15
C LEU A 800 16.08 -12.72 1.71
N LEU A 801 16.29 -11.42 1.96
CA LEU A 801 15.22 -10.54 2.46
C LEU A 801 14.12 -10.35 1.43
N SER A 802 14.46 -10.16 0.15
CA SER A 802 13.49 -10.09 -0.93
C SER A 802 12.69 -11.39 -1.06
N TYR A 803 13.34 -12.55 -0.90
CA TYR A 803 12.66 -13.84 -0.88
C TYR A 803 11.74 -14.02 0.34
N LEU A 804 12.15 -13.53 1.52
CA LEU A 804 11.27 -13.53 2.70
C LEU A 804 10.06 -12.60 2.49
N MET A 805 10.26 -11.43 1.87
CA MET A 805 9.16 -10.54 1.51
C MET A 805 8.22 -11.19 0.49
N TYR A 806 8.79 -11.81 -0.56
CA TYR A 806 8.03 -12.60 -1.51
C TYR A 806 7.16 -13.65 -0.79
N ARG A 807 7.74 -14.39 0.15
CA ARG A 807 6.99 -15.38 0.94
C ARG A 807 5.86 -14.80 1.77
N THR A 808 5.92 -13.54 2.14
CA THR A 808 4.95 -12.91 3.05
C THR A 808 3.85 -12.18 2.29
N PHE A 809 4.16 -11.55 1.16
CA PHE A 809 3.26 -10.61 0.47
C PHE A 809 2.87 -11.05 -0.94
N ASP A 810 3.73 -11.79 -1.63
CA ASP A 810 3.64 -11.96 -3.09
C ASP A 810 3.43 -13.44 -3.49
N SER A 811 3.20 -14.28 -2.50
CA SER A 811 3.37 -15.72 -2.63
C SER A 811 2.24 -16.44 -3.36
N ASN A 812 1.09 -15.81 -3.44
CA ASN A 812 -0.09 -16.44 -4.04
C ASN A 812 -0.22 -16.12 -5.53
N LEU A 813 0.52 -15.12 -6.02
CA LEU A 813 0.24 -14.49 -7.29
C LEU A 813 1.42 -14.52 -8.29
N HIS A 814 2.68 -14.68 -7.86
CA HIS A 814 3.84 -14.56 -8.76
C HIS A 814 4.99 -15.49 -8.41
N ILE A 815 5.81 -15.80 -9.42
CA ILE A 815 7.11 -16.44 -9.24
C ILE A 815 8.09 -15.39 -8.69
N PHE A 816 9.02 -15.82 -7.80
CA PHE A 816 10.08 -14.94 -7.31
C PHE A 816 10.97 -14.45 -8.46
N ASP A 817 10.80 -13.20 -8.83
CA ASP A 817 11.57 -12.54 -9.89
C ASP A 817 12.32 -11.31 -9.34
N PRO A 818 13.58 -11.46 -8.96
CA PRO A 818 14.44 -10.34 -8.59
C PRO A 818 14.85 -9.58 -9.85
N ASP A 819 14.66 -8.26 -9.85
CA ASP A 819 15.09 -7.37 -10.93
C ASP A 819 16.63 -7.38 -11.13
N LEU A 820 17.13 -8.30 -11.95
CA LEU A 820 18.56 -8.48 -12.20
C LEU A 820 19.23 -7.23 -12.80
N ILE A 821 18.48 -6.41 -13.54
CA ILE A 821 19.00 -5.16 -14.11
C ILE A 821 19.35 -4.20 -12.98
N MET A 822 18.49 -4.10 -11.98
CA MET A 822 18.71 -3.23 -10.82
C MET A 822 19.93 -3.71 -10.00
N TYR A 823 20.13 -5.02 -9.86
CA TYR A 823 21.36 -5.57 -9.25
C TYR A 823 22.61 -5.11 -10.00
N GLY A 824 22.59 -5.10 -11.33
CA GLY A 824 23.66 -4.57 -12.18
C GLY A 824 23.90 -3.08 -11.96
N ILE A 825 22.85 -2.27 -11.91
CA ILE A 825 22.93 -0.82 -11.66
C ILE A 825 23.51 -0.54 -10.27
N VAL A 826 23.10 -1.27 -9.24
CA VAL A 826 23.64 -1.12 -7.89
C VAL A 826 25.11 -1.48 -7.82
N MET A 827 25.55 -2.56 -8.48
CA MET A 827 26.96 -2.91 -8.58
C MET A 827 27.77 -1.79 -9.22
N ALA A 828 27.32 -1.26 -10.34
CA ALA A 828 27.98 -0.14 -11.02
C ALA A 828 28.01 1.13 -10.16
N SER A 829 26.92 1.44 -9.47
CA SER A 829 26.79 2.61 -8.59
C SER A 829 27.73 2.54 -7.38
N VAL A 830 27.87 1.37 -6.76
CA VAL A 830 28.81 1.16 -5.64
C VAL A 830 30.23 1.47 -6.09
N PHE A 831 30.68 0.94 -7.22
CA PHE A 831 32.03 1.20 -7.75
C PHE A 831 32.18 2.66 -8.20
N GLY A 832 31.18 3.26 -8.80
CA GLY A 832 31.16 4.67 -9.18
C GLY A 832 31.34 5.61 -7.98
N ILE A 833 30.53 5.42 -6.93
CA ILE A 833 30.60 6.20 -5.69
C ILE A 833 31.98 6.05 -5.03
N LEU A 834 32.48 4.82 -4.92
CA LEU A 834 33.80 4.54 -4.36
C LEU A 834 34.89 5.19 -5.18
N GLY A 835 34.79 5.18 -6.50
CA GLY A 835 35.73 5.84 -7.42
C GLY A 835 35.75 7.36 -7.20
N ILE A 836 34.59 8.00 -7.14
CA ILE A 836 34.48 9.45 -6.88
C ILE A 836 35.05 9.80 -5.50
N CYS A 837 34.67 9.08 -4.45
CA CYS A 837 35.17 9.31 -3.10
C CYS A 837 36.69 9.19 -3.02
N MET A 838 37.26 8.22 -3.75
CA MET A 838 38.68 8.01 -3.78
C MET A 838 39.43 9.11 -4.58
N ALA A 839 38.89 9.51 -5.72
CA ALA A 839 39.48 10.61 -6.51
C ALA A 839 39.55 11.90 -5.69
N LEU A 840 38.48 12.25 -4.96
CA LEU A 840 38.45 13.40 -4.06
C LEU A 840 39.45 13.29 -2.92
N SER A 841 39.63 12.10 -2.34
CA SER A 841 40.56 11.87 -1.24
C SER A 841 42.03 11.90 -1.69
N VAL A 842 42.35 11.32 -2.86
CA VAL A 842 43.69 11.31 -3.43
C VAL A 842 44.17 12.71 -3.85
N ASN A 843 43.25 13.50 -4.46
CA ASN A 843 43.59 14.88 -4.84
C ASN A 843 43.99 15.75 -3.63
N LYS A 844 43.43 15.49 -2.46
CA LYS A 844 43.75 16.21 -1.23
C LYS A 844 45.18 15.90 -0.72
N ILE A 845 45.70 14.70 -0.97
CA ILE A 845 47.04 14.26 -0.53
C ILE A 845 48.12 14.59 -1.56
N LYS A 846 47.78 14.69 -2.85
CA LYS A 846 48.75 14.95 -3.93
C LYS A 846 49.53 16.23 -3.71
N ASN A 847 48.91 17.23 -3.10
CA ASN A 847 49.49 18.57 -2.88
C ASN A 847 50.22 18.71 -1.54
N GLU A 848 50.43 17.65 -0.76
CA GLU A 848 51.08 17.69 0.54
C GLU A 848 52.58 17.40 0.45
N ASN A 849 53.38 18.20 1.09
CA ASN A 849 54.82 18.07 1.13
C ASN A 849 55.26 16.91 2.06
N ILE A 850 56.09 15.99 1.54
CA ILE A 850 56.52 14.78 2.26
C ILE A 850 57.26 15.14 3.57
N ILE A 851 58.02 16.23 3.52
CA ILE A 851 58.85 16.68 4.65
C ILE A 851 57.98 17.17 5.80
N ASP A 852 56.93 17.91 5.48
CA ASP A 852 55.98 18.42 6.47
C ASP A 852 55.17 17.30 7.12
N ALA A 853 54.81 16.28 6.31
CA ALA A 853 54.07 15.11 6.83
C ALA A 853 54.90 14.22 7.77
N LEU A 854 56.23 14.22 7.60
CA LEU A 854 57.15 13.48 8.48
C LEU A 854 57.53 14.28 9.74
N LYS A 855 57.51 15.63 9.72
CA LYS A 855 57.88 16.52 10.80
C LYS A 855 56.73 16.82 11.78
N GLU A 856 55.44 16.56 11.43
CA GLU A 856 54.29 16.92 12.25
C GLU A 856 54.24 16.28 13.64
N ASP A 857 55.14 15.35 13.99
CA ASP A 857 55.29 14.77 15.35
C ASP A 857 56.38 15.47 16.21
N ALA A 858 57.04 16.50 15.70
CA ALA A 858 58.09 17.19 16.43
C ALA A 858 57.60 18.43 17.19
N VAL A 859 56.33 18.78 17.17
CA VAL A 859 55.72 19.90 17.92
C VAL A 859 54.68 19.40 18.89
#